data_85a45bcc00dbe7e6e9a3a15555d1fea7
#
_entry.id   85a45bcc00dbe7e6e9a3a15555d1fea7
#
_cell.length_a   1.000
_cell.length_b   1.000
_cell.length_c   1.000
_cell.angle_alpha   90.00
_cell.angle_beta   90.00
_cell.angle_gamma   90.00
#
_symmetry.space_group_name_H-M   'P 1'
#
loop_
_entity.id
_entity.type
_entity.pdbx_description
1 polymer ?
#
loop_
_entity_poly.entity_id
_entity_poly.type
_entity_poly.pdbx_seq_one_letter_code
_entity_poly.pdbx_strand_id
1 'polypeptide(L)'
;MTAPFHNILIAKVNVWFIKKNIDSFLTFFYNIRVILRVSRRKWMGKQPTNKNKGNVVGLFLMVLAAVITIIIAFPVTDGVRKYIKDNTKYIAGTYSVADKGFGGNVRATVVVGDNGIENISFEGKSETPDIGGAAIQKLNEQMKANLDTEFDSVSGATVTSSGLKHALKKALLKAQGKEVKGERKPQSADIVVIGAGGAGMSAAIEAAQNGATNVVILEKMPITGGNTVRATGGLNASETQYQKRDGIEDSNELFYQDTMKGGKNLNDPELVRTLVENSAAAVDWVNSIGGDLSVVGQFGGASVKRIHRPSDTSAVGPMLVKTLNAKLDELGVPVLLETKATKIFADKDGKITGVETEDDNGVLVINTKAVVLATGGFGANPQMVAKYAPQLEGFITTNHVGATGDGIEMATELGAGLTDIEQIQTHPTVNPDTATMYTEGVRGNGAILVNDDGKRFVNELDTRDVVSATIMAQPNGESWLVFDTAVRESLSAIEKYINEGIIVEANSIEELAQKTGVNEANLVATMQEYAAMQAVGKDSEFSRKSMEVPLTKPPYFAGKAKPAVHHTMGGVKINKETQVLKEDGSVIPGFFAAGEVVGGVHGANRLGGNAVTDIVVFGRIAGDSANKYVLDNGGNTERTITAQTEDANFVAKDIKTKLKDGSYKGSAKGFGGDIEVTFTVKKGIVNDLEISGPKETTEIGGKAINKIKKGMQKSGKFEVDNVSGASVTSKGITDAINNAKLQ
;
A
#
# COMPACT_ATOMS: atom_id res chain seq x y z
N MET A 1 22.52 40.79 46.94
CA MET A 1 21.77 39.53 47.13
C MET A 1 20.34 39.81 47.56
N THR A 2 19.48 40.41 46.71
CA THR A 2 18.09 40.72 47.09
C THR A 2 17.09 40.66 45.93
N ALA A 3 17.46 40.18 44.76
CA ALA A 3 16.55 40.14 43.59
C ALA A 3 15.76 38.81 43.37
N PRO A 4 16.14 37.61 43.79
CA PRO A 4 15.39 36.39 43.45
C PRO A 4 14.22 36.08 44.40
N PHE A 5 14.18 36.61 45.61
CA PHE A 5 13.13 36.29 46.56
C PHE A 5 11.80 37.04 46.33
N HIS A 6 11.87 38.24 45.74
CA HIS A 6 10.68 39.05 45.47
C HIS A 6 9.78 38.46 44.37
N ASN A 7 10.38 37.91 43.33
CA ASN A 7 9.64 37.30 42.19
C ASN A 7 8.97 35.97 42.55
N ILE A 8 9.54 35.21 43.48
CA ILE A 8 8.95 33.94 43.94
C ILE A 8 7.74 34.17 44.84
N LEU A 9 7.79 35.24 45.64
CA LEU A 9 6.71 35.62 46.55
C LEU A 9 5.49 36.15 45.75
N ILE A 10 5.72 36.96 44.72
CA ILE A 10 4.67 37.50 43.84
C ILE A 10 4.02 36.36 43.01
N ALA A 11 4.80 35.41 42.54
CA ALA A 11 4.25 34.23 41.79
C ALA A 11 3.44 33.32 42.72
N LYS A 12 3.85 33.06 43.94
CA LYS A 12 3.07 32.29 44.93
C LYS A 12 1.80 33.00 45.40
N VAL A 13 1.82 34.29 45.55
CA VAL A 13 0.64 35.09 45.91
C VAL A 13 -0.35 35.13 44.77
N ASN A 14 0.12 35.28 43.52
CA ASN A 14 -0.75 35.28 42.33
C ASN A 14 -1.39 33.89 42.08
N VAL A 15 -0.66 32.80 42.26
CA VAL A 15 -1.22 31.44 42.13
C VAL A 15 -2.24 31.15 43.27
N TRP A 16 -1.98 31.62 44.48
CA TRP A 16 -2.91 31.48 45.59
C TRP A 16 -4.21 32.31 45.39
N PHE A 17 -4.05 33.53 44.83
CA PHE A 17 -5.19 34.42 44.51
C PHE A 17 -6.04 33.86 43.38
N ILE A 18 -5.42 33.29 42.34
CA ILE A 18 -6.10 32.64 41.22
C ILE A 18 -6.82 31.38 41.70
N LYS A 19 -6.19 30.52 42.50
CA LYS A 19 -6.80 29.31 43.04
C LYS A 19 -8.00 29.63 43.96
N LYS A 20 -7.89 30.63 44.80
CA LYS A 20 -8.99 31.07 45.70
C LYS A 20 -10.18 31.67 44.92
N ASN A 21 -9.91 32.37 43.83
CA ASN A 21 -10.96 32.91 42.95
C ASN A 21 -11.66 31.84 42.12
N ILE A 22 -10.96 30.81 41.66
CA ILE A 22 -11.53 29.65 40.93
C ILE A 22 -12.46 28.85 41.87
N ASP A 23 -12.05 28.57 43.10
CA ASP A 23 -12.87 27.84 44.06
C ASP A 23 -14.11 28.64 44.47
N SER A 24 -13.98 29.96 44.62
CA SER A 24 -15.13 30.87 44.86
C SER A 24 -16.07 30.92 43.65
N PHE A 25 -15.53 30.89 42.43
CA PHE A 25 -16.29 30.89 41.17
C PHE A 25 -17.06 29.58 41.00
N LEU A 26 -16.43 28.45 41.23
CA LEU A 26 -17.07 27.12 41.20
C LEU A 26 -18.17 27.00 42.28
N THR A 27 -17.95 27.53 43.47
CA THR A 27 -18.92 27.55 44.54
C THR A 27 -20.13 28.46 44.20
N PHE A 28 -19.88 29.60 43.54
CA PHE A 28 -20.90 30.50 43.04
C PHE A 28 -21.79 29.85 41.97
N PHE A 29 -21.22 29.17 40.99
CA PHE A 29 -21.97 28.43 39.97
C PHE A 29 -22.73 27.23 40.55
N TYR A 30 -22.16 26.53 41.51
CA TYR A 30 -22.86 25.47 42.22
C TYR A 30 -24.10 26.01 42.96
N ASN A 31 -23.97 27.13 43.62
CA ASN A 31 -25.10 27.80 44.34
C ASN A 31 -26.16 28.32 43.37
N ILE A 32 -25.78 28.89 42.22
CA ILE A 32 -26.72 29.28 41.16
C ILE A 32 -27.48 28.05 40.61
N ARG A 33 -26.82 26.93 40.40
CA ARG A 33 -27.44 25.69 39.91
C ARG A 33 -28.44 25.12 40.93
N VAL A 34 -28.16 25.27 42.22
CA VAL A 34 -29.05 24.86 43.29
C VAL A 34 -30.26 25.79 43.35
N ILE A 35 -30.07 27.12 43.27
CA ILE A 35 -31.15 28.13 43.28
C ILE A 35 -32.07 27.94 42.06
N LEU A 36 -31.53 27.70 40.87
CA LEU A 36 -32.32 27.43 39.67
C LEU A 36 -33.11 26.11 39.77
N ARG A 37 -32.58 25.07 40.43
CA ARG A 37 -33.29 23.81 40.68
C ARG A 37 -34.44 23.98 41.69
N VAL A 38 -34.25 24.80 42.72
CA VAL A 38 -35.29 25.08 43.72
C VAL A 38 -36.38 25.96 43.13
N SER A 39 -36.02 26.97 42.31
CA SER A 39 -37.00 27.84 41.63
C SER A 39 -37.82 27.06 40.61
N ARG A 40 -37.24 26.13 39.89
CA ARG A 40 -37.96 25.27 38.93
C ARG A 40 -38.95 24.32 39.59
N ARG A 41 -38.66 23.80 40.81
CA ARG A 41 -39.61 22.99 41.59
C ARG A 41 -40.79 23.79 42.15
N LYS A 42 -40.63 25.10 42.49
CA LYS A 42 -41.70 25.96 42.97
C LYS A 42 -42.61 26.47 41.85
N TRP A 43 -42.14 26.50 40.60
CA TRP A 43 -42.87 27.05 39.44
C TRP A 43 -43.86 26.05 38.82
N MET A 44 -43.62 24.76 38.97
CA MET A 44 -44.50 23.72 38.39
C MET A 44 -45.77 23.42 39.21
N GLY A 45 -46.05 24.15 40.26
CA GLY A 45 -47.13 23.83 41.21
C GLY A 45 -48.26 24.85 41.39
N LYS A 46 -48.33 26.00 40.63
CA LYS A 46 -49.43 26.97 40.79
C LYS A 46 -49.82 27.68 39.50
N GLN A 47 -51.14 27.71 39.22
CA GLN A 47 -51.80 28.50 38.19
C GLN A 47 -51.58 30.02 38.38
N PRO A 48 -51.54 30.86 37.33
CA PRO A 48 -51.11 32.24 37.41
C PRO A 48 -52.25 33.14 37.86
N THR A 49 -52.10 33.83 39.03
CA THR A 49 -52.85 35.03 39.38
C THR A 49 -51.88 36.21 39.46
N ASN A 50 -52.35 37.29 38.93
CA ASN A 50 -51.79 38.58 38.61
C ASN A 50 -50.98 39.28 39.76
N LYS A 51 -49.65 38.91 39.88
CA LYS A 51 -48.62 39.67 40.62
C LYS A 51 -47.21 39.42 40.06
N ASN A 52 -46.95 39.76 38.79
CA ASN A 52 -45.75 39.38 38.11
C ASN A 52 -44.72 40.51 37.87
N LYS A 53 -44.80 41.69 38.53
CA LYS A 53 -43.78 42.72 38.34
C LYS A 53 -42.44 42.47 39.06
N GLY A 54 -42.43 41.74 40.17
CA GLY A 54 -41.22 41.46 40.96
C GLY A 54 -40.32 40.41 40.37
N ASN A 55 -40.87 39.39 39.67
CA ASN A 55 -40.09 38.26 39.11
C ASN A 55 -39.38 38.64 37.83
N VAL A 56 -39.89 39.59 37.05
CA VAL A 56 -39.26 40.06 35.82
C VAL A 56 -38.01 40.91 36.12
N VAL A 57 -38.06 41.74 37.15
CA VAL A 57 -36.92 42.52 37.62
C VAL A 57 -35.80 41.61 38.16
N GLY A 58 -36.16 40.56 38.92
CA GLY A 58 -35.18 39.58 39.41
C GLY A 58 -34.48 38.79 38.29
N LEU A 59 -35.23 38.41 37.24
CA LEU A 59 -34.66 37.73 36.06
C LEU A 59 -33.75 38.69 35.25
N PHE A 60 -34.16 39.93 35.10
CA PHE A 60 -33.37 40.98 34.41
C PHE A 60 -32.05 41.27 35.16
N LEU A 61 -32.10 41.38 36.48
CA LEU A 61 -30.88 41.56 37.29
C LEU A 61 -29.95 40.36 37.25
N MET A 62 -30.47 39.12 37.19
CA MET A 62 -29.63 37.92 37.02
C MET A 62 -28.98 37.86 35.64
N VAL A 63 -29.70 38.20 34.59
CA VAL A 63 -29.16 38.26 33.22
C VAL A 63 -28.12 39.38 33.12
N LEU A 64 -28.37 40.54 33.71
CA LEU A 64 -27.43 41.65 33.73
C LEU A 64 -26.16 41.29 34.52
N ALA A 65 -26.29 40.61 35.67
CA ALA A 65 -25.13 40.13 36.43
C ALA A 65 -24.32 39.08 35.66
N ALA A 66 -24.98 38.16 34.95
CA ALA A 66 -24.31 37.18 34.08
C ALA A 66 -23.55 37.84 32.91
N VAL A 67 -24.16 38.86 32.28
CA VAL A 67 -23.52 39.63 31.20
C VAL A 67 -22.34 40.43 31.72
N ILE A 68 -22.46 41.07 32.88
CA ILE A 68 -21.34 41.81 33.50
C ILE A 68 -20.21 40.85 33.91
N THR A 69 -20.53 39.65 34.39
CA THR A 69 -19.51 38.63 34.72
C THR A 69 -18.79 38.15 33.48
N ILE A 70 -19.49 37.97 32.36
CA ILE A 70 -18.88 37.60 31.05
C ILE A 70 -17.98 38.73 30.55
N ILE A 71 -18.44 40.00 30.63
CA ILE A 71 -17.69 41.18 30.15
C ILE A 71 -16.39 41.38 30.97
N ILE A 72 -16.41 41.08 32.28
CA ILE A 72 -15.24 41.23 33.15
C ILE A 72 -14.31 39.99 33.04
N ALA A 73 -14.87 38.80 32.86
CA ALA A 73 -14.06 37.56 32.78
C ALA A 73 -13.31 37.40 31.46
N PHE A 74 -13.86 37.89 30.34
CA PHE A 74 -13.26 37.74 29.02
C PHE A 74 -11.90 38.44 28.90
N PRO A 75 -11.71 39.71 29.29
CA PRO A 75 -10.41 40.36 29.24
C PRO A 75 -9.38 39.77 30.22
N VAL A 76 -9.84 39.25 31.36
CA VAL A 76 -8.94 38.61 32.35
C VAL A 76 -8.41 37.28 31.85
N THR A 77 -9.27 36.47 31.19
CA THR A 77 -8.86 35.21 30.59
C THR A 77 -7.91 35.42 29.39
N ASP A 78 -8.16 36.46 28.58
CA ASP A 78 -7.29 36.82 27.46
C ASP A 78 -5.93 37.36 27.96
N GLY A 79 -5.93 38.20 28.99
CA GLY A 79 -4.69 38.68 29.59
C GLY A 79 -3.85 37.58 30.22
N VAL A 80 -4.48 36.58 30.85
CA VAL A 80 -3.82 35.42 31.43
C VAL A 80 -3.30 34.50 30.31
N ARG A 81 -4.07 34.27 29.25
CA ARG A 81 -3.64 33.52 28.06
C ARG A 81 -2.42 34.17 27.40
N LYS A 82 -2.47 35.47 27.18
CA LYS A 82 -1.35 36.23 26.62
C LYS A 82 -0.11 36.17 27.52
N TYR A 83 -0.26 36.32 28.85
CA TYR A 83 0.84 36.20 29.81
C TYR A 83 1.47 34.80 29.81
N ILE A 84 0.66 33.73 29.71
CA ILE A 84 1.16 32.35 29.61
C ILE A 84 1.89 32.14 28.28
N LYS A 85 1.36 32.63 27.17
CA LYS A 85 1.97 32.56 25.84
C LYS A 85 3.34 33.26 25.79
N ASP A 86 3.40 34.47 26.36
CA ASP A 86 4.62 35.28 26.36
C ASP A 86 5.71 34.79 27.31
N ASN A 87 5.40 33.90 28.26
CA ASN A 87 6.34 33.36 29.26
C ASN A 87 6.63 31.85 29.09
N THR A 88 6.05 31.19 28.08
CA THR A 88 6.35 29.77 27.83
C THR A 88 7.68 29.66 27.10
N LYS A 89 8.69 29.04 27.74
CA LYS A 89 9.97 28.75 27.09
C LYS A 89 9.83 27.52 26.21
N TYR A 90 10.12 27.68 24.94
CA TYR A 90 10.29 26.61 23.97
C TYR A 90 11.79 26.42 23.70
N ILE A 91 12.19 25.20 23.41
CA ILE A 91 13.53 24.83 23.00
C ILE A 91 13.59 24.98 21.48
N ALA A 92 14.62 25.65 20.95
CA ALA A 92 14.80 25.81 19.51
C ALA A 92 14.92 24.45 18.82
N GLY A 93 14.19 24.25 17.70
CA GLY A 93 14.15 23.02 16.96
C GLY A 93 12.85 22.84 16.18
N THR A 94 12.76 21.74 15.43
CA THR A 94 11.55 21.33 14.71
C THR A 94 10.89 20.15 15.40
N TYR A 95 9.63 20.32 15.75
CA TYR A 95 8.85 19.32 16.50
C TYR A 95 7.65 18.89 15.66
N SER A 96 7.71 17.66 15.15
CA SER A 96 6.65 17.09 14.32
C SER A 96 5.99 15.93 15.06
N VAL A 97 4.66 15.95 15.16
CA VAL A 97 3.87 14.92 15.83
C VAL A 97 2.62 14.62 15.03
N ALA A 98 2.31 13.34 14.90
CA ALA A 98 1.05 12.88 14.29
C ALA A 98 0.03 12.47 15.36
N ASP A 99 -1.25 12.53 14.96
CA ASP A 99 -2.38 11.98 15.74
C ASP A 99 -3.48 11.52 14.76
N LYS A 100 -4.45 10.74 15.23
CA LYS A 100 -5.44 10.13 14.38
C LYS A 100 -6.45 11.15 13.84
N GLY A 101 -6.56 11.28 12.52
CA GLY A 101 -7.60 12.00 11.78
C GLY A 101 -8.75 11.08 11.35
N PHE A 102 -9.50 11.48 10.33
CA PHE A 102 -10.63 10.71 9.79
C PHE A 102 -10.16 9.66 8.77
N GLY A 103 -9.39 10.07 7.76
CA GLY A 103 -8.90 9.18 6.70
C GLY A 103 -7.57 8.48 7.04
N GLY A 104 -6.93 8.88 8.13
CA GLY A 104 -5.63 8.37 8.58
C GLY A 104 -5.01 9.33 9.59
N ASN A 105 -3.67 9.27 9.75
CA ASN A 105 -3.03 10.23 10.64
C ASN A 105 -2.90 11.60 10.00
N VAL A 106 -3.09 12.60 10.84
CA VAL A 106 -2.80 14.01 10.57
C VAL A 106 -1.62 14.45 11.41
N ARG A 107 -0.81 15.36 10.89
CA ARG A 107 0.44 15.78 11.48
C ARG A 107 0.44 17.28 11.76
N ALA A 108 1.02 17.68 12.88
CA ALA A 108 1.37 19.04 13.18
C ALA A 108 2.88 19.18 13.31
N THR A 109 3.47 20.14 12.62
CA THR A 109 4.89 20.49 12.71
C THR A 109 5.02 21.89 13.26
N VAL A 110 5.80 22.07 14.33
CA VAL A 110 6.10 23.34 14.98
C VAL A 110 7.60 23.62 14.83
N VAL A 111 7.96 24.72 14.23
CA VAL A 111 9.34 25.19 14.15
C VAL A 111 9.52 26.28 15.20
N VAL A 112 10.52 26.11 16.06
CA VAL A 112 10.88 27.04 17.13
C VAL A 112 12.30 27.57 16.86
N GLY A 113 12.41 28.87 16.73
CA GLY A 113 13.70 29.56 16.68
C GLY A 113 14.06 30.21 18.01
N ASP A 114 15.10 31.04 18.00
CA ASP A 114 15.61 31.71 19.20
C ASP A 114 14.59 32.65 19.86
N ASN A 115 13.67 33.18 19.07
CA ASN A 115 12.66 34.15 19.53
C ASN A 115 11.26 33.54 19.76
N GLY A 116 11.13 32.20 19.71
CA GLY A 116 9.87 31.48 19.90
C GLY A 116 9.40 30.73 18.65
N ILE A 117 8.10 30.47 18.54
CA ILE A 117 7.53 29.72 17.41
C ILE A 117 7.60 30.55 16.14
N GLU A 118 8.26 30.00 15.12
CA GLU A 118 8.45 30.63 13.80
C GLU A 118 7.46 30.09 12.75
N ASN A 119 7.06 28.83 12.85
CA ASN A 119 6.12 28.22 11.92
C ASN A 119 5.29 27.12 12.60
N ILE A 120 4.04 26.99 12.17
CA ILE A 120 3.16 25.86 12.45
C ILE A 120 2.57 25.42 11.13
N SER A 121 2.68 24.13 10.81
CA SER A 121 2.09 23.53 9.60
C SER A 121 1.39 22.22 9.91
N PHE A 122 0.39 21.89 9.09
CA PHE A 122 -0.45 20.70 9.21
C PHE A 122 -0.41 19.89 7.92
N GLU A 123 -0.40 18.58 8.06
CA GLU A 123 -0.42 17.60 6.96
C GLU A 123 -1.40 16.46 7.29
N GLY A 124 -1.94 15.83 6.23
CA GLY A 124 -2.82 14.65 6.36
C GLY A 124 -3.04 14.03 4.99
N LYS A 125 -2.01 13.30 4.51
CA LYS A 125 -1.98 12.72 3.16
C LYS A 125 -3.10 11.70 2.89
N SER A 126 -3.63 11.06 3.92
CA SER A 126 -4.70 10.06 3.82
C SER A 126 -6.11 10.63 4.04
N GLU A 127 -6.22 11.93 4.27
CA GLU A 127 -7.52 12.58 4.45
C GLU A 127 -8.26 12.72 3.11
N THR A 128 -9.60 12.71 3.18
CA THR A 128 -10.44 12.95 1.99
C THR A 128 -10.15 14.32 1.39
N PRO A 129 -9.81 14.43 0.09
CA PRO A 129 -9.35 15.70 -0.50
C PRO A 129 -10.31 16.87 -0.27
N ASP A 130 -11.62 16.65 -0.48
CA ASP A 130 -12.63 17.72 -0.46
C ASP A 130 -13.10 18.11 0.95
N ILE A 131 -12.81 17.29 1.97
CA ILE A 131 -13.27 17.52 3.35
C ILE A 131 -12.07 17.72 4.28
N GLY A 132 -11.33 16.65 4.57
CA GLY A 132 -10.18 16.68 5.45
C GLY A 132 -9.01 17.47 4.87
N GLY A 133 -8.69 17.26 3.59
CA GLY A 133 -7.67 18.00 2.85
C GLY A 133 -7.97 19.50 2.76
N ALA A 134 -9.20 19.86 2.41
CA ALA A 134 -9.64 21.27 2.39
C ALA A 134 -9.58 21.92 3.78
N ALA A 135 -9.91 21.18 4.84
CA ALA A 135 -9.79 21.66 6.21
C ALA A 135 -8.33 21.93 6.61
N ILE A 136 -7.42 21.02 6.24
CA ILE A 136 -5.97 21.18 6.47
C ILE A 136 -5.43 22.40 5.75
N GLN A 137 -5.80 22.59 4.48
CA GLN A 137 -5.40 23.78 3.71
C GLN A 137 -5.85 25.07 4.40
N LYS A 138 -7.12 25.15 4.80
CA LYS A 138 -7.68 26.32 5.50
C LYS A 138 -6.95 26.60 6.82
N LEU A 139 -6.63 25.56 7.58
CA LEU A 139 -5.90 25.70 8.85
C LEU A 139 -4.46 26.13 8.61
N ASN A 140 -3.79 25.65 7.56
CA ASN A 140 -2.45 26.11 7.19
C ASN A 140 -2.43 27.59 6.79
N GLU A 141 -3.44 28.07 6.06
CA GLU A 141 -3.59 29.49 5.73
C GLU A 141 -3.80 30.34 7.00
N GLN A 142 -4.58 29.84 7.95
CA GLN A 142 -4.78 30.48 9.24
C GLN A 142 -3.48 30.56 10.05
N MET A 143 -2.67 29.48 10.06
CA MET A 143 -1.38 29.46 10.75
C MET A 143 -0.35 30.40 10.11
N LYS A 144 -0.36 30.56 8.79
CA LYS A 144 0.48 31.55 8.10
C LYS A 144 0.14 32.99 8.46
N ALA A 145 -1.13 33.25 8.71
CA ALA A 145 -1.60 34.58 9.11
C ALA A 145 -1.34 34.89 10.58
N ASN A 146 -1.56 33.91 11.45
CA ASN A 146 -1.42 34.05 12.90
C ASN A 146 -0.86 32.73 13.44
N LEU A 147 0.36 32.72 13.98
CA LEU A 147 0.96 31.55 14.66
C LEU A 147 0.20 31.19 15.95
N ASP A 148 -1.10 30.91 15.81
CA ASP A 148 -1.96 30.63 16.95
C ASP A 148 -1.90 29.14 17.33
N THR A 149 -1.61 28.85 18.59
CA THR A 149 -1.53 27.48 19.10
C THR A 149 -2.89 26.87 19.44
N GLU A 150 -3.96 27.67 19.30
CA GLU A 150 -5.36 27.24 19.44
C GLU A 150 -6.14 27.66 18.19
N PHE A 151 -6.93 26.76 17.62
CA PHE A 151 -7.78 27.03 16.47
C PHE A 151 -9.13 26.29 16.60
N ASP A 152 -10.16 26.80 15.95
CA ASP A 152 -11.47 26.17 15.92
C ASP A 152 -11.53 24.98 14.94
N SER A 153 -12.38 24.01 15.24
CA SER A 153 -12.60 22.89 14.32
C SER A 153 -13.30 23.37 13.05
N VAL A 154 -12.84 22.90 11.89
CA VAL A 154 -13.49 23.18 10.61
C VAL A 154 -14.78 22.37 10.53
N SER A 155 -15.90 23.06 10.26
CA SER A 155 -17.21 22.42 10.13
C SER A 155 -17.20 21.36 9.03
N GLY A 156 -17.73 20.18 9.30
CA GLY A 156 -17.70 19.02 8.40
C GLY A 156 -16.42 18.15 8.49
N ALA A 157 -15.31 18.68 9.03
CA ALA A 157 -14.04 17.95 9.21
C ALA A 157 -13.62 17.89 10.69
N THR A 158 -14.56 17.60 11.58
CA THR A 158 -14.37 17.66 13.05
C THR A 158 -13.33 16.65 13.53
N VAL A 159 -13.30 15.43 12.97
CA VAL A 159 -12.36 14.38 13.38
C VAL A 159 -10.94 14.76 12.95
N THR A 160 -10.74 15.20 11.70
CA THR A 160 -9.48 15.73 11.19
C THR A 160 -8.97 16.89 12.03
N SER A 161 -9.84 17.87 12.32
CA SER A 161 -9.50 19.05 13.15
C SER A 161 -9.13 18.67 14.58
N SER A 162 -9.80 17.68 15.16
CA SER A 162 -9.50 17.17 16.51
C SER A 162 -8.13 16.48 16.54
N GLY A 163 -7.82 15.64 15.54
CA GLY A 163 -6.51 15.02 15.39
C GLY A 163 -5.40 16.06 15.29
N LEU A 164 -5.59 17.11 14.47
CA LEU A 164 -4.63 18.22 14.34
C LEU A 164 -4.42 18.99 15.65
N LYS A 165 -5.50 19.24 16.42
CA LYS A 165 -5.40 19.87 17.74
C LYS A 165 -4.58 19.02 18.71
N HIS A 166 -4.80 17.71 18.72
CA HIS A 166 -4.04 16.79 19.55
C HIS A 166 -2.58 16.72 19.12
N ALA A 167 -2.30 16.61 17.81
CA ALA A 167 -0.97 16.61 17.26
C ALA A 167 -0.20 17.90 17.60
N LEU A 168 -0.83 19.07 17.42
CA LEU A 168 -0.23 20.36 17.76
C LEU A 168 0.07 20.47 19.26
N LYS A 169 -0.87 20.07 20.12
CA LYS A 169 -0.66 20.07 21.57
C LYS A 169 0.53 19.21 21.98
N LYS A 170 0.67 18.03 21.40
CA LYS A 170 1.82 17.12 21.63
C LYS A 170 3.14 17.73 21.13
N ALA A 171 3.13 18.33 19.93
CA ALA A 171 4.31 19.02 19.38
C ALA A 171 4.78 20.17 20.25
N LEU A 172 3.86 20.97 20.77
CA LEU A 172 4.14 22.07 21.70
C LEU A 172 4.68 21.56 23.05
N LEU A 173 4.18 20.43 23.58
CA LEU A 173 4.73 19.80 24.78
C LEU A 173 6.18 19.37 24.57
N LYS A 174 6.50 18.75 23.41
CA LYS A 174 7.89 18.42 23.04
C LYS A 174 8.77 19.66 22.97
N ALA A 175 8.28 20.70 22.32
CA ALA A 175 8.99 21.97 22.22
C ALA A 175 9.28 22.61 23.61
N GLN A 176 8.50 22.26 24.62
CA GLN A 176 8.71 22.65 26.03
C GLN A 176 9.63 21.69 26.79
N GLY A 177 10.21 20.67 26.14
CA GLY A 177 11.01 19.63 26.78
C GLY A 177 10.20 18.70 27.69
N LYS A 178 8.87 18.61 27.50
CA LYS A 178 7.98 17.78 28.29
C LYS A 178 7.75 16.43 27.63
N GLU A 179 7.67 15.38 28.44
CA GLU A 179 7.35 14.03 27.96
C GLU A 179 5.86 13.96 27.54
N VAL A 180 5.61 13.37 26.38
CA VAL A 180 4.25 13.19 25.85
C VAL A 180 3.75 11.80 26.23
N LYS A 181 2.71 11.71 27.02
CA LYS A 181 2.11 10.41 27.42
C LYS A 181 1.62 9.64 26.20
N GLY A 182 1.98 8.36 26.12
CA GLY A 182 1.61 7.46 25.05
C GLY A 182 2.50 7.54 23.80
N GLU A 183 3.62 8.25 23.84
CA GLU A 183 4.61 8.25 22.79
C GLU A 183 5.49 7.00 22.89
N ARG A 184 5.67 6.30 21.76
CA ARG A 184 6.58 5.15 21.68
C ARG A 184 8.04 5.65 21.71
N LYS A 185 8.86 5.01 22.52
CA LYS A 185 10.31 5.32 22.52
C LYS A 185 10.89 4.94 21.16
N PRO A 186 11.80 5.78 20.60
CA PRO A 186 12.51 5.43 19.39
C PRO A 186 13.19 4.07 19.53
N GLN A 187 13.17 3.30 18.46
CA GLN A 187 13.91 2.05 18.32
C GLN A 187 15.07 2.24 17.34
N SER A 188 15.92 1.25 17.19
CA SER A 188 17.06 1.33 16.28
C SER A 188 17.22 0.05 15.47
N ALA A 189 17.53 0.23 14.18
CA ALA A 189 18.00 -0.81 13.28
C ALA A 189 19.17 -0.24 12.45
N ASP A 190 20.15 -1.04 12.08
CA ASP A 190 21.25 -0.54 11.24
C ASP A 190 20.79 -0.37 9.79
N ILE A 191 19.93 -1.28 9.31
CA ILE A 191 19.33 -1.24 7.99
C ILE A 191 17.79 -1.34 8.13
N VAL A 192 17.08 -0.35 7.61
CA VAL A 192 15.64 -0.38 7.46
C VAL A 192 15.30 -0.59 5.98
N VAL A 193 14.62 -1.68 5.69
CA VAL A 193 14.07 -1.95 4.36
C VAL A 193 12.60 -1.55 4.33
N ILE A 194 12.19 -0.69 3.40
CA ILE A 194 10.82 -0.22 3.28
C ILE A 194 10.13 -0.94 2.11
N GLY A 195 9.23 -1.85 2.44
CA GLY A 195 8.48 -2.72 1.52
C GLY A 195 8.93 -4.18 1.57
N ALA A 196 8.00 -5.10 1.83
CA ALA A 196 8.21 -6.55 1.83
C ALA A 196 7.77 -7.20 0.50
N GLY A 197 8.03 -6.55 -0.63
CA GLY A 197 7.99 -7.13 -1.96
C GLY A 197 9.24 -7.95 -2.25
N GLY A 198 9.36 -8.51 -3.46
CA GLY A 198 10.51 -9.33 -3.85
C GLY A 198 11.85 -8.61 -3.70
N ALA A 199 11.93 -7.32 -4.09
CA ALA A 199 13.16 -6.55 -3.97
C ALA A 199 13.58 -6.32 -2.52
N GLY A 200 12.64 -5.91 -1.65
CA GLY A 200 12.95 -5.67 -0.23
C GLY A 200 13.33 -6.93 0.52
N MET A 201 12.61 -8.03 0.28
CA MET A 201 12.96 -9.32 0.88
C MET A 201 14.32 -9.81 0.39
N SER A 202 14.63 -9.69 -0.91
CA SER A 202 15.96 -10.05 -1.45
C SER A 202 17.07 -9.18 -0.82
N ALA A 203 16.83 -7.89 -0.64
CA ALA A 203 17.79 -6.98 -0.02
C ALA A 203 18.07 -7.34 1.45
N ALA A 204 17.02 -7.61 2.22
CA ALA A 204 17.18 -7.96 3.63
C ALA A 204 17.88 -9.31 3.83
N ILE A 205 17.57 -10.29 2.97
CA ILE A 205 18.22 -11.61 2.99
C ILE A 205 19.70 -11.47 2.63
N GLU A 206 20.04 -10.77 1.54
CA GLU A 206 21.43 -10.57 1.13
C GLU A 206 22.24 -9.84 2.19
N ALA A 207 21.70 -8.76 2.75
CA ALA A 207 22.36 -8.04 3.85
C ALA A 207 22.64 -8.97 5.05
N ALA A 208 21.66 -9.79 5.45
CA ALA A 208 21.81 -10.71 6.56
C ALA A 208 22.79 -11.85 6.25
N GLN A 209 22.77 -12.41 5.03
CA GLN A 209 23.72 -13.41 4.57
C GLN A 209 25.17 -12.86 4.54
N ASN A 210 25.35 -11.57 4.26
CA ASN A 210 26.62 -10.86 4.28
C ASN A 210 27.01 -10.31 5.66
N GLY A 211 26.32 -10.75 6.73
CA GLY A 211 26.70 -10.50 8.12
C GLY A 211 26.04 -9.30 8.78
N ALA A 212 25.04 -8.65 8.14
CA ALA A 212 24.23 -7.64 8.84
C ALA A 212 23.36 -8.31 9.92
N THR A 213 23.49 -7.87 11.16
CA THR A 213 22.80 -8.47 12.32
C THR A 213 21.54 -7.73 12.73
N ASN A 214 21.41 -6.47 12.34
CA ASN A 214 20.32 -5.59 12.77
C ASN A 214 19.59 -4.98 11.55
N VAL A 215 18.87 -5.86 10.83
CA VAL A 215 18.03 -5.52 9.67
C VAL A 215 16.58 -5.67 10.07
N VAL A 216 15.69 -4.75 9.60
CA VAL A 216 14.23 -4.83 9.75
C VAL A 216 13.55 -4.48 8.44
N ILE A 217 12.46 -5.18 8.12
CA ILE A 217 11.58 -4.85 7.00
C ILE A 217 10.30 -4.21 7.53
N LEU A 218 9.87 -3.11 6.89
CA LEU A 218 8.59 -2.44 7.14
C LEU A 218 7.64 -2.73 5.99
N GLU A 219 6.46 -3.22 6.28
CA GLU A 219 5.42 -3.46 5.28
C GLU A 219 4.08 -2.86 5.74
N LYS A 220 3.53 -1.97 4.93
CA LYS A 220 2.24 -1.32 5.25
C LYS A 220 1.03 -2.24 5.12
N MET A 221 1.18 -3.32 4.34
CA MET A 221 0.12 -4.30 4.11
C MET A 221 0.13 -5.39 5.20
N PRO A 222 -1.00 -6.10 5.36
CA PRO A 222 -1.09 -7.18 6.34
C PRO A 222 -0.35 -8.47 5.94
N ILE A 223 0.18 -8.52 4.73
CA ILE A 223 0.92 -9.66 4.16
C ILE A 223 2.10 -9.16 3.32
N THR A 224 3.11 -9.99 3.17
CA THR A 224 4.25 -9.77 2.29
C THR A 224 3.92 -10.06 0.82
N GLY A 225 4.79 -9.66 -0.08
CA GLY A 225 4.78 -10.05 -1.50
C GLY A 225 4.43 -8.94 -2.48
N GLY A 226 3.53 -8.00 -2.14
CA GLY A 226 3.16 -6.89 -3.03
C GLY A 226 2.81 -7.34 -4.46
N ASN A 227 3.33 -6.65 -5.49
CA ASN A 227 3.16 -7.05 -6.90
C ASN A 227 3.88 -8.36 -7.23
N THR A 228 4.93 -8.72 -6.51
CA THR A 228 5.72 -9.95 -6.78
C THR A 228 4.86 -11.21 -6.71
N VAL A 229 3.95 -11.32 -5.73
CA VAL A 229 3.08 -12.49 -5.60
C VAL A 229 2.13 -12.68 -6.79
N ARG A 230 1.89 -11.61 -7.56
CA ARG A 230 1.03 -11.62 -8.77
C ARG A 230 1.79 -12.00 -10.05
N ALA A 231 3.12 -12.16 -9.99
CA ALA A 231 3.92 -12.49 -11.14
C ALA A 231 3.62 -13.92 -11.64
N THR A 232 3.16 -14.03 -12.88
CA THR A 232 2.78 -15.31 -13.48
C THR A 232 3.85 -15.90 -14.42
N GLY A 233 4.81 -15.08 -14.86
CA GLY A 233 5.81 -15.46 -15.84
C GLY A 233 6.97 -16.29 -15.26
N GLY A 234 8.08 -15.64 -15.06
CA GLY A 234 9.34 -16.22 -14.58
C GLY A 234 10.40 -15.13 -14.45
N LEU A 235 11.63 -15.54 -14.20
CA LEU A 235 12.83 -14.73 -14.13
C LEU A 235 13.66 -14.89 -15.41
N ASN A 236 13.90 -13.79 -16.15
CA ASN A 236 14.80 -13.82 -17.32
C ASN A 236 16.26 -13.88 -16.89
N ALA A 237 17.01 -14.83 -17.45
CA ALA A 237 18.44 -14.95 -17.24
C ALA A 237 19.12 -15.55 -18.46
N SER A 238 20.36 -15.15 -18.72
CA SER A 238 21.23 -15.68 -19.78
C SER A 238 22.38 -16.49 -19.21
N GLU A 239 22.97 -17.35 -20.02
CA GLU A 239 24.17 -18.16 -19.70
C GLU A 239 23.99 -19.11 -18.49
N THR A 240 22.75 -19.49 -18.17
CA THR A 240 22.46 -20.36 -17.03
C THR A 240 22.82 -21.81 -17.28
N GLN A 241 23.02 -22.58 -16.20
CA GLN A 241 23.21 -24.03 -16.29
C GLN A 241 22.01 -24.74 -16.92
N TYR A 242 20.79 -24.20 -16.74
CA TYR A 242 19.55 -24.77 -17.29
C TYR A 242 19.47 -24.56 -18.82
N GLN A 243 19.87 -23.38 -19.32
CA GLN A 243 19.99 -23.15 -20.77
C GLN A 243 21.02 -24.08 -21.39
N LYS A 244 22.19 -24.23 -20.77
CA LYS A 244 23.23 -25.18 -21.23
C LYS A 244 22.73 -26.62 -21.25
N ARG A 245 21.99 -27.06 -20.19
CA ARG A 245 21.38 -28.39 -20.14
C ARG A 245 20.41 -28.61 -21.31
N ASP A 246 19.63 -27.61 -21.68
CA ASP A 246 18.57 -27.70 -22.67
C ASP A 246 19.06 -27.35 -24.10
N GLY A 247 20.38 -27.14 -24.27
CA GLY A 247 20.99 -26.81 -25.57
C GLY A 247 20.61 -25.43 -26.11
N ILE A 248 20.26 -24.50 -25.24
CA ILE A 248 19.89 -23.13 -25.60
C ILE A 248 21.13 -22.26 -25.55
N GLU A 249 21.53 -21.72 -26.73
CA GLU A 249 22.59 -20.74 -26.82
C GLU A 249 22.06 -19.34 -26.52
N ASP A 250 22.58 -18.70 -25.48
CA ASP A 250 22.26 -17.34 -25.07
C ASP A 250 23.51 -16.65 -24.54
N SER A 251 23.48 -15.31 -24.46
CA SER A 251 24.56 -14.52 -23.90
C SER A 251 24.05 -13.27 -23.20
N ASN A 252 24.85 -12.76 -22.27
CA ASN A 252 24.59 -11.47 -21.62
C ASN A 252 24.44 -10.33 -22.65
N GLU A 253 25.24 -10.38 -23.74
CA GLU A 253 25.16 -9.37 -24.80
C GLU A 253 23.82 -9.45 -25.55
N LEU A 254 23.35 -10.65 -25.92
CA LEU A 254 22.05 -10.82 -26.58
C LEU A 254 20.90 -10.41 -25.67
N PHE A 255 20.98 -10.73 -24.39
CA PHE A 255 19.98 -10.31 -23.39
C PHE A 255 19.98 -8.78 -23.20
N TYR A 256 21.18 -8.16 -23.19
CA TYR A 256 21.31 -6.71 -23.16
C TYR A 256 20.66 -6.06 -24.39
N GLN A 257 20.95 -6.53 -25.59
CA GLN A 257 20.36 -5.99 -26.81
C GLN A 257 18.84 -6.12 -26.87
N ASP A 258 18.30 -7.28 -26.47
CA ASP A 258 16.86 -7.49 -26.39
C ASP A 258 16.22 -6.50 -25.38
N THR A 259 16.85 -6.31 -24.22
CA THR A 259 16.33 -5.42 -23.16
C THR A 259 16.37 -3.95 -23.58
N MET A 260 17.48 -3.50 -24.16
CA MET A 260 17.61 -2.13 -24.69
C MET A 260 16.60 -1.87 -25.81
N LYS A 261 16.48 -2.81 -26.77
CA LYS A 261 15.49 -2.71 -27.84
C LYS A 261 14.07 -2.71 -27.31
N GLY A 262 13.76 -3.59 -26.35
CA GLY A 262 12.46 -3.67 -25.69
C GLY A 262 12.07 -2.37 -24.98
N GLY A 263 13.03 -1.74 -24.31
CA GLY A 263 12.89 -0.44 -23.66
C GLY A 263 13.00 0.76 -24.59
N LYS A 264 13.03 0.54 -25.92
CA LYS A 264 13.16 1.57 -26.98
C LYS A 264 14.44 2.42 -26.83
N ASN A 265 15.50 1.85 -26.29
CA ASN A 265 16.78 2.48 -25.96
C ASN A 265 16.69 3.71 -25.03
N LEU A 266 15.63 3.80 -24.24
CA LEU A 266 15.51 4.79 -23.19
C LEU A 266 16.18 4.32 -21.87
N ASN A 267 16.40 3.02 -21.73
CA ASN A 267 17.05 2.42 -20.58
C ASN A 267 18.43 3.05 -20.29
N ASP A 268 18.82 3.08 -19.02
CA ASP A 268 20.20 3.34 -18.64
C ASP A 268 21.08 2.12 -18.99
N PRO A 269 22.09 2.28 -19.88
CA PRO A 269 22.92 1.17 -20.34
C PRO A 269 23.72 0.48 -19.22
N GLU A 270 24.13 1.21 -18.17
CA GLU A 270 24.88 0.66 -17.05
C GLU A 270 23.97 -0.20 -16.17
N LEU A 271 22.73 0.24 -15.92
CA LEU A 271 21.75 -0.55 -15.17
C LEU A 271 21.35 -1.81 -15.93
N VAL A 272 21.14 -1.73 -17.25
CA VAL A 272 20.84 -2.93 -18.05
C VAL A 272 22.02 -3.91 -18.05
N ARG A 273 23.27 -3.44 -18.16
CA ARG A 273 24.45 -4.29 -18.01
C ARG A 273 24.45 -5.00 -16.66
N THR A 274 24.24 -4.26 -15.60
CA THR A 274 24.16 -4.80 -14.24
C THR A 274 23.08 -5.88 -14.12
N LEU A 275 21.88 -5.64 -14.69
CA LEU A 275 20.78 -6.60 -14.70
C LEU A 275 21.17 -7.92 -15.36
N VAL A 276 21.70 -7.86 -16.60
CA VAL A 276 21.94 -9.07 -17.40
C VAL A 276 23.14 -9.87 -16.91
N GLU A 277 24.22 -9.20 -16.52
CA GLU A 277 25.45 -9.85 -16.02
C GLU A 277 25.23 -10.57 -14.66
N ASN A 278 24.26 -10.15 -13.87
CA ASN A 278 23.92 -10.78 -12.59
C ASN A 278 22.71 -11.74 -12.67
N SER A 279 22.12 -11.91 -13.84
CA SER A 279 20.88 -12.66 -14.01
C SER A 279 21.03 -14.16 -13.74
N ALA A 280 22.11 -14.80 -14.21
CA ALA A 280 22.37 -16.21 -13.92
C ALA A 280 22.58 -16.46 -12.42
N ALA A 281 23.37 -15.60 -11.77
CA ALA A 281 23.59 -15.67 -10.32
C ALA A 281 22.29 -15.46 -9.53
N ALA A 282 21.36 -14.68 -10.05
CA ALA A 282 20.02 -14.51 -9.44
C ALA A 282 19.21 -15.81 -9.47
N VAL A 283 19.22 -16.55 -10.59
CA VAL A 283 18.58 -17.89 -10.69
C VAL A 283 19.21 -18.86 -9.69
N ASP A 284 20.53 -18.92 -9.68
CA ASP A 284 21.26 -19.84 -8.77
C ASP A 284 21.00 -19.49 -7.30
N TRP A 285 20.96 -18.20 -6.96
CA TRP A 285 20.67 -17.75 -5.61
C TRP A 285 19.25 -18.13 -5.17
N VAL A 286 18.23 -17.87 -6.00
CA VAL A 286 16.84 -18.26 -5.68
C VAL A 286 16.75 -19.77 -5.44
N ASN A 287 17.39 -20.58 -6.28
CA ASN A 287 17.40 -22.04 -6.13
C ASN A 287 18.17 -22.48 -4.86
N SER A 288 19.26 -21.78 -4.51
CA SER A 288 20.07 -22.10 -3.33
C SER A 288 19.34 -21.86 -2.01
N ILE A 289 18.35 -20.96 -2.00
CA ILE A 289 17.52 -20.67 -0.81
C ILE A 289 16.18 -21.43 -0.81
N GLY A 290 16.02 -22.43 -1.67
CA GLY A 290 14.88 -23.35 -1.71
C GLY A 290 13.80 -23.00 -2.75
N GLY A 291 14.09 -22.12 -3.70
CA GLY A 291 13.24 -21.87 -4.86
C GLY A 291 13.40 -22.91 -5.96
N ASP A 292 12.60 -22.79 -7.02
CA ASP A 292 12.67 -23.65 -8.20
C ASP A 292 12.51 -22.81 -9.48
N LEU A 293 13.62 -22.57 -10.17
CA LEU A 293 13.70 -21.86 -11.45
C LEU A 293 14.41 -22.72 -12.48
N SER A 294 13.96 -23.97 -12.66
CA SER A 294 14.67 -25.00 -13.41
C SER A 294 14.17 -25.23 -14.84
N VAL A 295 12.99 -24.72 -15.21
CA VAL A 295 12.42 -24.83 -16.57
C VAL A 295 12.61 -23.53 -17.34
N VAL A 296 13.12 -23.64 -18.60
CA VAL A 296 13.40 -22.47 -19.44
C VAL A 296 12.38 -22.35 -20.56
N GLY A 297 11.68 -21.21 -20.59
CA GLY A 297 10.69 -20.86 -21.61
C GLY A 297 11.08 -19.61 -22.41
N GLN A 298 10.14 -19.15 -23.27
CA GLN A 298 10.30 -17.93 -24.06
C GLN A 298 9.08 -17.03 -23.89
N PHE A 299 9.32 -15.71 -23.73
CA PHE A 299 8.29 -14.70 -23.77
C PHE A 299 8.53 -13.69 -24.89
N GLY A 300 7.50 -12.89 -25.20
CA GLY A 300 7.56 -11.87 -26.25
C GLY A 300 8.70 -10.88 -26.07
N GLY A 301 9.38 -10.53 -27.16
CA GLY A 301 10.53 -9.63 -27.19
C GLY A 301 11.88 -10.26 -26.90
N ALA A 302 11.93 -11.52 -26.43
CA ALA A 302 13.17 -12.24 -26.26
C ALA A 302 13.59 -12.98 -27.55
N SER A 303 14.86 -12.86 -27.95
CA SER A 303 15.42 -13.54 -29.14
C SER A 303 15.52 -15.05 -28.96
N VAL A 304 15.72 -15.51 -27.72
CA VAL A 304 15.87 -16.92 -27.35
C VAL A 304 15.10 -17.23 -26.06
N LYS A 305 14.96 -18.53 -25.76
CA LYS A 305 14.39 -18.98 -24.49
C LYS A 305 15.29 -18.57 -23.32
N ARG A 306 14.77 -17.73 -22.38
CA ARG A 306 15.54 -17.27 -21.22
C ARG A 306 14.70 -17.06 -19.96
N ILE A 307 13.37 -17.26 -20.01
CA ILE A 307 12.55 -17.10 -18.81
C ILE A 307 12.56 -18.39 -17.99
N HIS A 308 13.08 -18.32 -16.77
CA HIS A 308 13.17 -19.43 -15.83
C HIS A 308 11.95 -19.51 -14.96
N ARG A 309 11.37 -20.69 -14.82
CA ARG A 309 10.07 -20.95 -14.19
C ARG A 309 10.15 -22.17 -13.26
N PRO A 310 9.18 -22.32 -12.31
CA PRO A 310 9.01 -23.55 -11.54
C PRO A 310 8.82 -24.78 -12.43
N SER A 311 9.37 -25.93 -12.00
CA SER A 311 9.28 -27.21 -12.73
C SER A 311 7.86 -27.75 -12.86
N ASP A 312 6.98 -27.41 -11.92
CA ASP A 312 5.55 -27.72 -11.96
C ASP A 312 4.73 -26.79 -12.85
N THR A 313 5.38 -25.87 -13.58
CA THR A 313 4.78 -24.86 -14.45
C THR A 313 3.87 -23.84 -13.72
N SER A 314 3.89 -23.81 -12.40
CA SER A 314 3.15 -22.84 -11.61
C SER A 314 3.65 -21.40 -11.80
N ALA A 315 2.90 -20.42 -11.32
CA ALA A 315 3.30 -19.02 -11.34
C ALA A 315 4.53 -18.78 -10.45
N VAL A 316 5.51 -18.02 -10.97
CA VAL A 316 6.77 -17.73 -10.25
C VAL A 316 6.56 -16.94 -8.97
N GLY A 317 5.60 -16.03 -8.94
CA GLY A 317 5.41 -15.09 -7.82
C GLY A 317 5.11 -15.75 -6.50
N PRO A 318 4.10 -16.61 -6.39
CA PRO A 318 3.81 -17.33 -5.14
C PRO A 318 4.97 -18.18 -4.66
N MET A 319 5.67 -18.90 -5.56
CA MET A 319 6.86 -19.68 -5.23
C MET A 319 7.96 -18.78 -4.66
N LEU A 320 8.28 -17.69 -5.35
CA LEU A 320 9.35 -16.77 -4.93
C LEU A 320 9.04 -16.12 -3.57
N VAL A 321 7.81 -15.62 -3.37
CA VAL A 321 7.41 -15.00 -2.09
C VAL A 321 7.47 -16.01 -0.94
N LYS A 322 7.03 -17.25 -1.15
CA LYS A 322 7.14 -18.33 -0.17
C LYS A 322 8.60 -18.60 0.20
N THR A 323 9.46 -18.73 -0.81
CA THR A 323 10.89 -18.99 -0.63
C THR A 323 11.58 -17.87 0.15
N LEU A 324 11.32 -16.60 -0.24
CA LEU A 324 11.92 -15.45 0.43
C LEU A 324 11.45 -15.31 1.90
N ASN A 325 10.15 -15.52 2.17
CA ASN A 325 9.65 -15.50 3.56
C ASN A 325 10.32 -16.60 4.41
N ALA A 326 10.40 -17.82 3.90
CA ALA A 326 11.04 -18.91 4.61
C ALA A 326 12.51 -18.61 4.94
N LYS A 327 13.22 -17.94 4.02
CA LYS A 327 14.61 -17.55 4.25
C LYS A 327 14.76 -16.40 5.25
N LEU A 328 13.84 -15.43 5.25
CA LEU A 328 13.79 -14.38 6.27
C LEU A 328 13.56 -14.96 7.67
N ASP A 329 12.63 -15.91 7.79
CA ASP A 329 12.35 -16.62 9.04
C ASP A 329 13.58 -17.40 9.54
N GLU A 330 14.26 -18.12 8.64
CA GLU A 330 15.51 -18.86 8.95
C GLU A 330 16.61 -17.90 9.48
N LEU A 331 16.77 -16.73 8.84
CA LEU A 331 17.75 -15.72 9.24
C LEU A 331 17.30 -14.88 10.43
N GLY A 332 16.07 -15.05 10.89
CA GLY A 332 15.48 -14.29 11.98
C GLY A 332 15.33 -12.79 11.68
N VAL A 333 15.19 -12.40 10.41
CA VAL A 333 14.96 -10.99 10.03
C VAL A 333 13.52 -10.60 10.31
N PRO A 334 13.24 -9.62 11.20
CA PRO A 334 11.88 -9.23 11.51
C PRO A 334 11.22 -8.48 10.35
N VAL A 335 9.98 -8.87 10.04
CA VAL A 335 9.08 -8.15 9.13
C VAL A 335 7.96 -7.54 9.96
N LEU A 336 7.88 -6.21 10.00
CA LEU A 336 6.82 -5.48 10.68
C LEU A 336 5.70 -5.22 9.67
N LEU A 337 4.66 -6.06 9.72
CA LEU A 337 3.45 -5.91 8.90
C LEU A 337 2.57 -4.79 9.43
N GLU A 338 1.67 -4.26 8.60
CA GLU A 338 0.75 -3.15 8.94
C GLU A 338 1.48 -1.95 9.55
N THR A 339 2.75 -1.79 9.17
CA THR A 339 3.65 -0.74 9.64
C THR A 339 4.07 0.11 8.45
N LYS A 340 3.37 1.23 8.27
CA LYS A 340 3.61 2.15 7.15
C LYS A 340 4.78 3.08 7.46
N ALA A 341 5.81 3.09 6.63
CA ALA A 341 6.81 4.16 6.64
C ALA A 341 6.14 5.44 6.11
N THR A 342 6.28 6.54 6.85
CA THR A 342 5.64 7.82 6.54
C THR A 342 6.64 8.93 6.22
N LYS A 343 7.87 8.81 6.71
CA LYS A 343 8.93 9.78 6.46
C LYS A 343 10.32 9.16 6.66
N ILE A 344 11.26 9.59 5.83
CA ILE A 344 12.68 9.28 6.00
C ILE A 344 13.38 10.55 6.50
N PHE A 345 14.22 10.42 7.52
CA PHE A 345 14.97 11.52 8.10
C PHE A 345 16.41 11.53 7.60
N ALA A 346 16.92 12.71 7.32
CA ALA A 346 18.33 12.95 7.07
C ALA A 346 18.84 14.09 7.95
N ASP A 347 20.15 14.09 8.20
CA ASP A 347 20.81 15.20 8.90
C ASP A 347 21.08 16.38 7.96
N LYS A 348 21.74 17.43 8.47
CA LYS A 348 22.08 18.65 7.73
C LYS A 348 23.01 18.39 6.52
N ASP A 349 23.74 17.29 6.53
CA ASP A 349 24.66 16.90 5.44
C ASP A 349 23.97 15.93 4.45
N GLY A 350 22.67 15.67 4.63
CA GLY A 350 21.84 14.82 3.80
C GLY A 350 22.00 13.31 4.08
N LYS A 351 22.75 12.93 5.11
CA LYS A 351 22.94 11.54 5.51
C LYS A 351 21.69 11.00 6.22
N ILE A 352 21.24 9.82 5.85
CA ILE A 352 20.09 9.16 6.49
C ILE A 352 20.33 8.93 7.98
N THR A 353 19.32 9.21 8.80
CA THR A 353 19.36 9.07 10.26
C THR A 353 18.20 8.29 10.85
N GLY A 354 17.10 8.09 10.12
CA GLY A 354 15.95 7.38 10.65
C GLY A 354 14.77 7.28 9.69
N VAL A 355 13.78 6.51 10.12
CA VAL A 355 12.48 6.34 9.44
C VAL A 355 11.38 6.52 10.47
N GLU A 356 10.38 7.32 10.13
CA GLU A 356 9.14 7.37 10.89
C GLU A 356 8.16 6.36 10.32
N THR A 357 7.51 5.65 11.22
CA THR A 357 6.51 4.63 10.87
C THR A 357 5.22 4.85 11.63
N GLU A 358 4.15 4.31 11.07
CA GLU A 358 2.83 4.31 11.68
C GLU A 358 2.24 2.91 11.67
N ASP A 359 1.68 2.48 12.79
CA ASP A 359 0.89 1.26 12.96
C ASP A 359 -0.32 1.53 13.88
N ASP A 360 -1.09 0.50 14.22
CA ASP A 360 -2.26 0.60 15.12
C ASP A 360 -1.91 1.17 16.52
N ASN A 361 -0.64 1.08 16.94
CA ASN A 361 -0.16 1.58 18.22
C ASN A 361 0.37 3.03 18.12
N GLY A 362 0.22 3.67 16.95
CA GLY A 362 0.63 5.04 16.68
C GLY A 362 1.99 5.14 16.01
N VAL A 363 2.62 6.31 16.13
CA VAL A 363 3.88 6.63 15.46
C VAL A 363 5.07 6.06 16.21
N LEU A 364 6.00 5.45 15.46
CA LEU A 364 7.30 4.97 15.94
C LEU A 364 8.40 5.55 15.06
N VAL A 365 9.45 6.07 15.65
CA VAL A 365 10.69 6.44 14.96
C VAL A 365 11.71 5.31 15.11
N ILE A 366 12.28 4.88 14.00
CA ILE A 366 13.37 3.91 13.96
C ILE A 366 14.63 4.65 13.49
N ASN A 367 15.59 4.83 14.40
CA ASN A 367 16.90 5.37 14.04
C ASN A 367 17.64 4.35 13.18
N THR A 368 18.25 4.79 12.08
CA THR A 368 18.95 3.88 11.17
C THR A 368 20.14 4.54 10.51
N LYS A 369 21.11 3.73 10.06
CA LYS A 369 22.26 4.16 9.28
C LYS A 369 22.00 4.09 7.79
N ALA A 370 21.19 3.12 7.35
CA ALA A 370 20.87 2.90 5.95
C ALA A 370 19.38 2.57 5.76
N VAL A 371 18.82 3.08 4.66
CA VAL A 371 17.46 2.76 4.20
C VAL A 371 17.57 2.13 2.82
N VAL A 372 16.91 0.98 2.63
CA VAL A 372 16.64 0.39 1.32
C VAL A 372 15.17 0.62 0.97
N LEU A 373 14.90 1.44 -0.04
CA LEU A 373 13.57 1.72 -0.55
C LEU A 373 13.17 0.66 -1.57
N ALA A 374 12.16 -0.15 -1.25
CA ALA A 374 11.67 -1.26 -2.08
C ALA A 374 10.13 -1.30 -2.12
N THR A 375 9.51 -0.13 -2.19
CA THR A 375 8.08 0.09 -2.00
C THR A 375 7.21 -0.26 -3.21
N GLY A 376 7.82 -0.70 -4.32
CA GLY A 376 7.15 -0.87 -5.58
C GLY A 376 6.79 0.46 -6.25
N GLY A 377 6.06 0.38 -7.36
CA GLY A 377 5.65 1.54 -8.15
C GLY A 377 4.39 2.22 -7.64
N PHE A 378 3.72 2.94 -8.54
CA PHE A 378 2.50 3.71 -8.24
C PHE A 378 1.29 3.32 -9.10
N GLY A 379 1.33 2.13 -9.71
CA GLY A 379 0.26 1.67 -10.63
C GLY A 379 -1.12 1.47 -9.99
N ALA A 380 -1.23 1.49 -8.66
CA ALA A 380 -2.51 1.47 -7.94
C ALA A 380 -2.94 2.86 -7.41
N ASN A 381 -2.24 3.93 -7.80
CA ASN A 381 -2.58 5.32 -7.45
C ASN A 381 -3.07 6.06 -8.72
N PRO A 382 -4.39 6.13 -8.95
CA PRO A 382 -4.94 6.73 -10.18
C PRO A 382 -4.58 8.21 -10.34
N GLN A 383 -4.42 8.95 -9.23
CA GLN A 383 -4.03 10.36 -9.26
C GLN A 383 -2.58 10.51 -9.73
N MET A 384 -1.68 9.65 -9.25
CA MET A 384 -0.28 9.66 -9.64
C MET A 384 -0.10 9.16 -11.07
N VAL A 385 -0.87 8.14 -11.49
CA VAL A 385 -0.92 7.69 -12.89
C VAL A 385 -1.39 8.81 -13.80
N ALA A 386 -2.50 9.47 -13.50
CA ALA A 386 -3.01 10.60 -14.31
C ALA A 386 -2.04 11.80 -14.33
N LYS A 387 -1.33 12.06 -13.22
CA LYS A 387 -0.33 13.12 -13.14
C LYS A 387 0.83 12.93 -14.13
N TYR A 388 1.36 11.70 -14.22
CA TYR A 388 2.54 11.41 -15.03
C TYR A 388 2.22 10.88 -16.44
N ALA A 389 1.06 10.24 -16.61
CA ALA A 389 0.58 9.72 -17.88
C ALA A 389 -0.93 10.00 -18.07
N PRO A 390 -1.33 11.26 -18.38
CA PRO A 390 -2.75 11.66 -18.47
C PRO A 390 -3.58 10.81 -19.41
N GLN A 391 -2.97 10.20 -20.44
CA GLN A 391 -3.62 9.31 -21.39
C GLN A 391 -4.12 7.98 -20.74
N LEU A 392 -3.67 7.67 -19.53
CA LEU A 392 -4.08 6.48 -18.76
C LEU A 392 -5.10 6.81 -17.65
N GLU A 393 -5.63 8.03 -17.62
CA GLU A 393 -6.68 8.40 -16.66
C GLU A 393 -7.91 7.50 -16.82
N GLY A 394 -8.41 6.95 -15.73
CA GLY A 394 -9.55 6.04 -15.71
C GLY A 394 -9.25 4.58 -16.08
N PHE A 395 -7.98 4.24 -16.37
CA PHE A 395 -7.64 2.83 -16.59
C PHE A 395 -7.75 2.02 -15.29
N ILE A 396 -8.23 0.78 -15.42
CA ILE A 396 -8.14 -0.22 -14.35
C ILE A 396 -6.67 -0.64 -14.14
N THR A 397 -6.37 -1.32 -13.04
CA THR A 397 -5.00 -1.73 -12.72
C THR A 397 -4.91 -3.19 -12.31
N THR A 398 -3.83 -3.86 -12.73
CA THR A 398 -3.45 -5.20 -12.25
C THR A 398 -2.63 -5.15 -10.97
N ASN A 399 -2.28 -3.96 -10.50
CA ASN A 399 -1.37 -3.79 -9.37
C ASN A 399 -2.02 -4.20 -8.05
N HIS A 400 -1.17 -4.59 -7.11
CA HIS A 400 -1.53 -4.72 -5.71
C HIS A 400 -1.91 -3.34 -5.15
N VAL A 401 -2.95 -3.28 -4.32
CA VAL A 401 -3.45 -2.00 -3.76
C VAL A 401 -2.40 -1.21 -2.96
N GLY A 402 -1.32 -1.85 -2.53
CA GLY A 402 -0.19 -1.23 -1.88
C GLY A 402 0.77 -0.48 -2.82
N ALA A 403 0.65 -0.60 -4.14
CA ALA A 403 1.52 0.09 -5.11
C ALA A 403 1.06 1.55 -5.33
N THR A 404 1.23 2.40 -4.34
CA THR A 404 0.66 3.76 -4.26
C THR A 404 1.67 4.89 -4.45
N GLY A 405 2.97 4.58 -4.65
CA GLY A 405 4.00 5.58 -4.89
C GLY A 405 4.56 6.27 -3.63
N ASP A 406 4.20 5.82 -2.43
CA ASP A 406 4.65 6.45 -1.17
C ASP A 406 6.18 6.59 -1.09
N GLY A 407 6.92 5.59 -1.60
CA GLY A 407 8.39 5.62 -1.60
C GLY A 407 8.96 6.70 -2.51
N ILE A 408 8.37 6.91 -3.68
CA ILE A 408 8.78 7.96 -4.62
C ILE A 408 8.58 9.33 -3.97
N GLU A 409 7.45 9.53 -3.28
CA GLU A 409 7.19 10.77 -2.55
C GLU A 409 8.22 11.00 -1.43
N MET A 410 8.49 9.98 -0.59
CA MET A 410 9.49 10.09 0.47
C MET A 410 10.90 10.36 -0.07
N ALA A 411 11.27 9.74 -1.20
CA ALA A 411 12.58 9.96 -1.82
C ALA A 411 12.71 11.38 -2.39
N THR A 412 11.68 11.90 -3.05
CA THR A 412 11.68 13.27 -3.59
C THR A 412 11.70 14.32 -2.49
N GLU A 413 11.10 14.07 -1.33
CA GLU A 413 11.22 14.95 -0.16
C GLU A 413 12.69 15.10 0.32
N LEU A 414 13.55 14.10 0.05
CA LEU A 414 15.00 14.15 0.32
C LEU A 414 15.84 14.70 -0.85
N GLY A 415 15.19 15.09 -1.94
CA GLY A 415 15.84 15.62 -3.13
C GLY A 415 16.33 14.55 -4.10
N ALA A 416 15.82 13.32 -4.02
CA ALA A 416 16.11 12.29 -5.03
C ALA A 416 15.62 12.70 -6.41
N GLY A 417 16.45 12.48 -7.43
CA GLY A 417 16.08 12.62 -8.84
C GLY A 417 15.14 11.49 -9.28
N LEU A 418 14.38 11.77 -10.33
CA LEU A 418 13.49 10.79 -10.97
C LEU A 418 13.96 10.50 -12.40
N THR A 419 13.71 9.30 -12.87
CA THR A 419 14.01 8.86 -14.25
C THR A 419 12.80 8.15 -14.82
N ASP A 420 12.42 8.47 -16.07
CA ASP A 420 11.36 7.81 -16.84
C ASP A 420 9.99 7.75 -16.13
N ILE A 421 9.71 8.66 -15.22
CA ILE A 421 8.54 8.58 -14.33
C ILE A 421 7.21 8.54 -15.08
N GLU A 422 7.15 9.08 -16.30
CA GLU A 422 6.00 9.06 -17.20
C GLU A 422 5.83 7.74 -17.96
N GLN A 423 6.83 6.85 -17.91
CA GLN A 423 6.80 5.58 -18.62
C GLN A 423 6.00 4.55 -17.79
N ILE A 424 4.77 4.31 -18.21
CA ILE A 424 3.85 3.37 -17.55
C ILE A 424 3.41 2.32 -18.56
N GLN A 425 3.66 1.05 -18.28
CA GLN A 425 3.26 -0.07 -19.11
C GLN A 425 1.80 -0.48 -18.81
N THR A 426 1.03 -0.70 -19.85
CA THR A 426 -0.27 -1.37 -19.77
C THR A 426 -0.14 -2.86 -20.14
N HIS A 427 -0.95 -3.72 -19.50
CA HIS A 427 -1.14 -5.09 -19.93
C HIS A 427 -2.38 -5.16 -20.82
N PRO A 428 -2.30 -5.70 -22.06
CA PRO A 428 -3.38 -5.61 -23.03
C PRO A 428 -4.60 -6.45 -22.68
N THR A 429 -4.42 -7.59 -22.01
CA THR A 429 -5.50 -8.57 -21.79
C THR A 429 -5.82 -8.72 -20.30
N VAL A 430 -6.72 -7.88 -19.81
CA VAL A 430 -7.24 -7.88 -18.43
C VAL A 430 -8.75 -7.87 -18.46
N ASN A 431 -9.38 -8.71 -17.65
CA ASN A 431 -10.84 -8.70 -17.52
C ASN A 431 -11.32 -7.35 -16.94
N PRO A 432 -12.24 -6.63 -17.62
CA PRO A 432 -12.64 -5.28 -17.21
C PRO A 432 -13.37 -5.23 -15.86
N ASP A 433 -14.07 -6.30 -15.49
CA ASP A 433 -14.94 -6.32 -14.31
C ASP A 433 -14.19 -6.72 -13.02
N THR A 434 -13.21 -7.63 -13.15
CA THR A 434 -12.49 -8.20 -12.01
C THR A 434 -11.05 -7.72 -11.90
N ALA A 435 -10.53 -7.03 -12.93
CA ALA A 435 -9.11 -6.68 -13.09
C ALA A 435 -8.17 -7.91 -13.08
N THR A 436 -8.71 -9.11 -13.31
CA THR A 436 -7.92 -10.34 -13.44
C THR A 436 -7.17 -10.32 -14.78
N MET A 437 -5.83 -10.43 -14.69
CA MET A 437 -4.94 -10.47 -15.85
C MET A 437 -4.97 -11.87 -16.48
N TYR A 438 -5.31 -11.95 -17.77
CA TYR A 438 -5.04 -13.14 -18.59
C TYR A 438 -3.55 -13.16 -18.92
N THR A 439 -2.82 -14.17 -18.44
CA THR A 439 -1.38 -14.26 -18.71
C THR A 439 -1.06 -14.23 -20.20
N GLU A 440 0.07 -13.66 -20.58
CA GLU A 440 0.57 -13.66 -21.97
C GLU A 440 0.64 -15.06 -22.59
N GLY A 441 0.82 -16.09 -21.76
CA GLY A 441 0.83 -17.47 -22.19
C GLY A 441 -0.41 -17.89 -22.96
N VAL A 442 -1.60 -17.32 -22.67
CA VAL A 442 -2.82 -17.64 -23.42
C VAL A 442 -2.70 -17.25 -24.89
N ARG A 443 -2.18 -16.02 -25.14
CA ARG A 443 -1.90 -15.56 -26.52
C ARG A 443 -0.70 -16.31 -27.12
N GLY A 444 0.33 -16.55 -26.33
CA GLY A 444 1.53 -17.31 -26.73
C GLY A 444 1.21 -18.72 -27.18
N ASN A 445 0.26 -19.39 -26.52
CA ASN A 445 -0.14 -20.76 -26.82
C ASN A 445 -1.23 -20.87 -27.88
N GLY A 446 -1.63 -19.75 -28.51
CA GLY A 446 -2.47 -19.82 -29.71
C GLY A 446 -3.71 -18.94 -29.72
N ALA A 447 -4.17 -18.38 -28.60
CA ALA A 447 -5.34 -17.52 -28.57
C ALA A 447 -5.18 -16.30 -29.48
N ILE A 448 -6.33 -15.86 -30.08
CA ILE A 448 -6.42 -14.66 -30.91
C ILE A 448 -7.21 -13.57 -30.22
N LEU A 449 -7.06 -12.33 -30.68
CA LEU A 449 -7.86 -11.18 -30.26
C LEU A 449 -8.83 -10.78 -31.37
N VAL A 450 -10.13 -10.72 -31.04
CA VAL A 450 -11.16 -10.24 -31.95
C VAL A 450 -11.90 -9.07 -31.33
N ASN A 451 -12.38 -8.16 -32.17
CA ASN A 451 -13.29 -7.07 -31.78
C ASN A 451 -14.77 -7.52 -31.80
N ASP A 452 -15.68 -6.62 -31.43
CA ASP A 452 -17.12 -6.91 -31.44
C ASP A 452 -17.67 -7.25 -32.86
N ASP A 453 -16.96 -6.82 -33.91
CA ASP A 453 -17.28 -7.24 -35.29
C ASP A 453 -16.78 -8.67 -35.62
N GLY A 454 -16.15 -9.37 -34.68
CA GLY A 454 -15.66 -10.72 -34.88
C GLY A 454 -14.38 -10.84 -35.71
N LYS A 455 -13.65 -9.74 -35.89
CA LYS A 455 -12.43 -9.68 -36.73
C LYS A 455 -11.17 -9.53 -35.86
N ARG A 456 -10.09 -10.22 -36.26
CA ARG A 456 -8.73 -9.92 -35.77
C ARG A 456 -8.36 -8.50 -36.19
N PHE A 457 -7.49 -7.85 -35.43
CA PHE A 457 -7.11 -6.46 -35.66
C PHE A 457 -5.64 -6.16 -35.31
N VAL A 458 -4.89 -7.17 -34.82
CA VAL A 458 -3.49 -6.99 -34.38
C VAL A 458 -2.72 -8.33 -34.41
N ASN A 459 -1.39 -8.25 -34.49
CA ASN A 459 -0.53 -9.37 -34.12
C ASN A 459 -0.58 -9.55 -32.60
N GLU A 460 -1.18 -10.61 -32.12
CA GLU A 460 -1.37 -10.86 -30.69
C GLU A 460 -0.06 -11.08 -29.92
N LEU A 461 1.04 -11.34 -30.61
CA LEU A 461 2.38 -11.54 -30.05
C LEU A 461 3.29 -10.31 -30.18
N ASP A 462 2.74 -9.19 -30.62
CA ASP A 462 3.46 -7.92 -30.61
C ASP A 462 3.66 -7.40 -29.19
N THR A 463 4.43 -6.31 -29.05
CA THR A 463 4.72 -5.72 -27.72
C THR A 463 3.46 -5.23 -27.03
N ARG A 464 3.49 -5.19 -25.68
CA ARG A 464 2.33 -4.86 -24.86
C ARG A 464 1.74 -3.48 -25.19
N ASP A 465 2.58 -2.51 -25.45
CA ASP A 465 2.18 -1.14 -25.82
C ASP A 465 1.43 -1.11 -27.16
N VAL A 466 1.92 -1.85 -28.16
CA VAL A 466 1.27 -1.95 -29.49
C VAL A 466 -0.09 -2.62 -29.35
N VAL A 467 -0.16 -3.79 -28.72
CA VAL A 467 -1.42 -4.54 -28.56
C VAL A 467 -2.42 -3.72 -27.72
N SER A 468 -1.97 -3.08 -26.64
CA SER A 468 -2.85 -2.23 -25.81
C SER A 468 -3.40 -1.04 -26.59
N ALA A 469 -2.53 -0.32 -27.32
CA ALA A 469 -2.98 0.82 -28.15
C ALA A 469 -3.99 0.39 -29.21
N THR A 470 -3.78 -0.77 -29.84
CA THR A 470 -4.69 -1.30 -30.87
C THR A 470 -6.03 -1.73 -30.28
N ILE A 471 -6.05 -2.32 -29.07
CA ILE A 471 -7.33 -2.62 -28.36
C ILE A 471 -8.05 -1.32 -28.02
N MET A 472 -7.34 -0.31 -27.48
CA MET A 472 -7.94 0.99 -27.14
C MET A 472 -8.52 1.72 -28.36
N ALA A 473 -8.01 1.44 -29.56
CA ALA A 473 -8.56 1.97 -30.81
C ALA A 473 -9.83 1.26 -31.28
N GLN A 474 -10.21 0.12 -30.68
CA GLN A 474 -11.47 -0.56 -30.98
C GLN A 474 -12.65 0.20 -30.36
N PRO A 475 -13.88 0.04 -30.88
CA PRO A 475 -15.08 0.54 -30.21
C PRO A 475 -15.10 0.07 -28.74
N ASN A 476 -15.38 0.95 -27.79
CA ASN A 476 -15.35 0.69 -26.34
C ASN A 476 -13.97 0.44 -25.71
N GLY A 477 -12.86 0.40 -26.48
CA GLY A 477 -11.53 0.10 -25.98
C GLY A 477 -11.41 -1.32 -25.40
N GLU A 478 -12.15 -2.28 -25.94
CA GLU A 478 -12.23 -3.66 -25.47
C GLU A 478 -12.05 -4.66 -26.62
N SER A 479 -11.80 -5.91 -26.28
CA SER A 479 -11.66 -7.02 -27.22
C SER A 479 -12.09 -8.33 -26.56
N TRP A 480 -12.16 -9.39 -27.37
CA TRP A 480 -12.35 -10.74 -26.89
C TRP A 480 -11.12 -11.60 -27.16
N LEU A 481 -10.60 -12.22 -26.11
CA LEU A 481 -9.52 -13.20 -26.18
C LEU A 481 -10.15 -14.57 -26.47
N VAL A 482 -10.07 -15.04 -27.72
CA VAL A 482 -10.71 -16.26 -28.21
C VAL A 482 -9.72 -17.41 -28.34
N PHE A 483 -10.08 -18.59 -27.83
CA PHE A 483 -9.25 -19.79 -27.87
C PHE A 483 -10.11 -21.06 -27.82
N ASP A 484 -9.46 -22.22 -27.99
CA ASP A 484 -10.12 -23.53 -28.00
C ASP A 484 -9.58 -24.46 -26.90
N THR A 485 -10.06 -25.69 -26.87
CA THR A 485 -9.64 -26.73 -25.91
C THR A 485 -8.15 -27.02 -26.00
N ALA A 486 -7.50 -26.92 -27.17
CA ALA A 486 -6.06 -27.18 -27.26
C ALA A 486 -5.23 -26.13 -26.50
N VAL A 487 -5.64 -24.86 -26.58
CA VAL A 487 -5.03 -23.79 -25.78
C VAL A 487 -5.33 -23.98 -24.30
N ARG A 488 -6.56 -24.32 -23.92
CA ARG A 488 -6.95 -24.59 -22.52
C ARG A 488 -6.07 -25.68 -21.90
N GLU A 489 -5.90 -26.82 -22.58
CA GLU A 489 -5.12 -27.96 -22.11
C GLU A 489 -3.62 -27.64 -21.98
N SER A 490 -3.11 -26.65 -22.72
CA SER A 490 -1.72 -26.26 -22.73
C SER A 490 -1.29 -25.38 -21.55
N LEU A 491 -2.26 -24.83 -20.78
CA LEU A 491 -1.97 -23.81 -19.76
C LEU A 491 -2.92 -23.88 -18.55
N SER A 492 -2.45 -24.43 -17.45
CA SER A 492 -3.22 -24.60 -16.21
C SER A 492 -3.83 -23.31 -15.63
N ALA A 493 -3.25 -22.14 -15.93
CA ALA A 493 -3.78 -20.84 -15.52
C ALA A 493 -5.20 -20.57 -16.05
N ILE A 494 -5.60 -21.19 -17.19
CA ILE A 494 -6.93 -20.99 -17.77
C ILE A 494 -8.01 -21.56 -16.86
N GLU A 495 -7.74 -22.65 -16.15
CA GLU A 495 -8.72 -23.22 -15.21
C GLU A 495 -9.11 -22.23 -14.10
N LYS A 496 -8.17 -21.38 -13.67
CA LYS A 496 -8.46 -20.28 -12.74
C LYS A 496 -9.49 -19.30 -13.32
N TYR A 497 -9.32 -18.88 -14.57
CA TYR A 497 -10.24 -17.92 -15.22
C TYR A 497 -11.63 -18.50 -15.42
N ILE A 498 -11.71 -19.81 -15.74
CA ILE A 498 -12.99 -20.53 -15.83
C ILE A 498 -13.65 -20.60 -14.45
N ASN A 499 -12.90 -20.95 -13.41
CA ASN A 499 -13.42 -21.01 -12.03
C ASN A 499 -13.85 -19.64 -11.49
N GLU A 500 -13.22 -18.56 -11.94
CA GLU A 500 -13.61 -17.18 -11.61
C GLU A 500 -14.87 -16.73 -12.40
N GLY A 501 -15.33 -17.52 -13.36
CA GLY A 501 -16.53 -17.21 -14.16
C GLY A 501 -16.32 -16.08 -15.17
N ILE A 502 -15.07 -15.77 -15.53
CA ILE A 502 -14.71 -14.68 -16.47
C ILE A 502 -14.45 -15.17 -17.89
N ILE A 503 -14.66 -16.45 -18.16
CA ILE A 503 -14.57 -17.10 -19.48
C ILE A 503 -15.94 -17.60 -19.90
N VAL A 504 -16.36 -17.26 -21.10
CA VAL A 504 -17.53 -17.81 -21.78
C VAL A 504 -17.11 -19.09 -22.50
N GLU A 505 -17.83 -20.19 -22.28
CA GLU A 505 -17.63 -21.49 -22.93
C GLU A 505 -18.79 -21.80 -23.88
N ALA A 506 -18.49 -22.36 -25.06
CA ALA A 506 -19.46 -22.74 -26.08
C ALA A 506 -18.99 -23.97 -26.87
N ASN A 507 -19.96 -24.78 -27.34
CA ASN A 507 -19.68 -25.99 -28.10
C ASN A 507 -19.43 -25.73 -29.61
N SER A 508 -19.78 -24.55 -30.11
CA SER A 508 -19.49 -24.12 -31.46
C SER A 508 -19.09 -22.63 -31.50
N ILE A 509 -18.54 -22.18 -32.63
CA ILE A 509 -18.14 -20.78 -32.83
C ILE A 509 -19.39 -19.89 -32.91
N GLU A 510 -20.48 -20.37 -33.52
CA GLU A 510 -21.74 -19.68 -33.57
C GLU A 510 -22.36 -19.48 -32.19
N GLU A 511 -22.36 -20.53 -31.36
CA GLU A 511 -22.81 -20.43 -29.96
C GLU A 511 -21.94 -19.44 -29.17
N LEU A 512 -20.60 -19.44 -29.40
CA LEU A 512 -19.71 -18.49 -28.77
C LEU A 512 -20.05 -17.04 -29.15
N ALA A 513 -20.28 -16.78 -30.44
CA ALA A 513 -20.70 -15.48 -30.95
C ALA A 513 -22.01 -15.00 -30.32
N GLN A 514 -23.00 -15.88 -30.21
CA GLN A 514 -24.30 -15.57 -29.57
C GLN A 514 -24.14 -15.22 -28.10
N LYS A 515 -23.31 -15.96 -27.34
CA LYS A 515 -23.05 -15.74 -25.90
C LYS A 515 -22.25 -14.47 -25.62
N THR A 516 -21.35 -14.09 -26.52
CA THR A 516 -20.50 -12.91 -26.38
C THR A 516 -21.10 -11.64 -27.00
N GLY A 517 -22.07 -11.80 -27.92
CA GLY A 517 -22.63 -10.69 -28.69
C GLY A 517 -21.74 -10.23 -29.87
N VAL A 518 -20.69 -10.98 -30.18
CA VAL A 518 -19.79 -10.75 -31.31
C VAL A 518 -20.50 -11.12 -32.63
N ASN A 519 -20.19 -10.42 -33.74
CA ASN A 519 -20.75 -10.74 -35.05
C ASN A 519 -20.41 -12.19 -35.48
N GLU A 520 -21.47 -13.03 -35.56
CA GLU A 520 -21.33 -14.47 -35.81
C GLU A 520 -20.69 -14.78 -37.16
N ALA A 521 -21.16 -14.17 -38.26
CA ALA A 521 -20.65 -14.46 -39.60
C ALA A 521 -19.14 -14.13 -39.72
N ASN A 522 -18.73 -13.01 -39.16
CA ASN A 522 -17.33 -12.59 -39.18
C ASN A 522 -16.45 -13.45 -38.25
N LEU A 523 -16.95 -13.83 -37.06
CA LEU A 523 -16.18 -14.68 -36.15
C LEU A 523 -15.93 -16.06 -36.78
N VAL A 524 -16.95 -16.67 -37.40
CA VAL A 524 -16.80 -17.93 -38.13
C VAL A 524 -15.75 -17.81 -39.24
N ALA A 525 -15.85 -16.74 -40.06
CA ALA A 525 -14.86 -16.49 -41.12
C ALA A 525 -13.46 -16.30 -40.55
N THR A 526 -13.28 -15.49 -39.50
CA THR A 526 -11.97 -15.25 -38.84
C THR A 526 -11.33 -16.54 -38.31
N MET A 527 -12.11 -17.42 -37.69
CA MET A 527 -11.61 -18.70 -37.19
C MET A 527 -11.18 -19.64 -38.33
N GLN A 528 -11.94 -19.66 -39.42
CA GLN A 528 -11.62 -20.46 -40.63
C GLN A 528 -10.33 -19.94 -41.32
N GLU A 529 -10.23 -18.62 -41.50
CA GLU A 529 -9.06 -17.96 -42.09
C GLU A 529 -7.83 -18.18 -41.24
N TYR A 530 -7.93 -18.04 -39.90
CA TYR A 530 -6.82 -18.30 -38.99
C TYR A 530 -6.33 -19.76 -39.07
N ALA A 531 -7.24 -20.73 -39.09
CA ALA A 531 -6.92 -22.14 -39.27
C ALA A 531 -6.21 -22.42 -40.61
N ALA A 532 -6.67 -21.78 -41.69
CA ALA A 532 -6.02 -21.91 -43.02
C ALA A 532 -4.60 -21.30 -43.03
N MET A 533 -4.42 -20.13 -42.39
CA MET A 533 -3.08 -19.51 -42.25
C MET A 533 -2.14 -20.36 -41.40
N GLN A 534 -2.66 -20.96 -40.32
CA GLN A 534 -1.93 -21.86 -39.43
C GLN A 534 -1.43 -23.11 -40.20
N ALA A 535 -2.30 -23.70 -41.05
CA ALA A 535 -1.97 -24.88 -41.83
C ALA A 535 -0.84 -24.65 -42.85
N VAL A 536 -0.68 -23.41 -43.33
CA VAL A 536 0.44 -23.03 -44.22
C VAL A 536 1.64 -22.41 -43.45
N GLY A 537 1.52 -22.24 -42.14
CA GLY A 537 2.57 -21.72 -41.28
C GLY A 537 2.87 -20.23 -41.48
N LYS A 538 1.92 -19.45 -42.02
CA LYS A 538 2.14 -18.03 -42.32
C LYS A 538 0.86 -17.21 -42.06
N ASP A 539 0.94 -16.28 -41.11
CA ASP A 539 -0.05 -15.23 -40.94
C ASP A 539 0.13 -14.13 -41.98
N SER A 540 -0.75 -14.08 -42.99
CA SER A 540 -0.70 -13.08 -44.05
C SER A 540 -1.37 -11.75 -43.69
N GLU A 541 -2.11 -11.67 -42.56
CA GLU A 541 -2.82 -10.47 -42.12
C GLU A 541 -1.94 -9.61 -41.22
N PHE A 542 -1.42 -10.20 -40.13
CA PHE A 542 -0.73 -9.45 -39.08
C PHE A 542 0.72 -9.89 -38.86
N SER A 543 1.21 -10.85 -39.67
CA SER A 543 2.62 -11.35 -39.60
C SER A 543 3.00 -11.97 -38.25
N ARG A 544 2.01 -12.60 -37.55
CA ARG A 544 2.26 -13.36 -36.33
C ARG A 544 3.20 -14.52 -36.62
N LYS A 545 4.34 -14.60 -35.92
CA LYS A 545 5.41 -15.56 -36.20
C LYS A 545 5.12 -16.98 -35.70
N SER A 546 4.36 -17.12 -34.60
CA SER A 546 4.03 -18.42 -34.01
C SER A 546 2.53 -18.62 -33.99
N MET A 547 2.09 -19.68 -34.66
CA MET A 547 0.68 -20.11 -34.74
C MET A 547 0.60 -21.56 -34.25
N GLU A 548 0.61 -21.76 -32.93
CA GLU A 548 0.81 -23.07 -32.29
C GLU A 548 -0.35 -24.05 -32.57
N VAL A 549 -1.59 -23.54 -32.62
CA VAL A 549 -2.80 -24.35 -32.80
C VAL A 549 -3.76 -23.72 -33.81
N PRO A 550 -4.55 -24.54 -34.57
CA PRO A 550 -5.48 -24.06 -35.58
C PRO A 550 -6.80 -23.50 -35.00
N LEU A 551 -7.04 -23.58 -33.71
CA LEU A 551 -8.27 -23.18 -33.04
C LEU A 551 -9.53 -23.88 -33.59
N THR A 552 -9.45 -25.19 -33.77
CA THR A 552 -10.55 -26.00 -34.38
C THR A 552 -11.12 -27.06 -33.42
N LYS A 553 -10.61 -27.13 -32.15
CA LYS A 553 -10.96 -28.17 -31.16
C LYS A 553 -12.02 -27.66 -30.17
N PRO A 554 -13.30 -28.01 -30.30
CA PRO A 554 -14.30 -27.59 -29.33
C PRO A 554 -14.11 -28.26 -27.95
N PRO A 555 -14.67 -27.72 -26.85
CA PRO A 555 -15.36 -26.44 -26.79
C PRO A 555 -14.45 -25.24 -27.06
N TYR A 556 -15.07 -24.11 -27.42
CA TYR A 556 -14.43 -22.82 -27.66
C TYR A 556 -14.66 -21.90 -26.45
N PHE A 557 -13.74 -20.97 -26.26
CA PHE A 557 -13.71 -20.09 -25.09
C PHE A 557 -13.49 -18.65 -25.51
N ALA A 558 -14.09 -17.71 -24.78
CA ALA A 558 -13.82 -16.28 -24.93
C ALA A 558 -13.75 -15.57 -23.59
N GLY A 559 -12.71 -14.75 -23.41
CA GLY A 559 -12.55 -13.85 -22.27
C GLY A 559 -12.62 -12.40 -22.70
N LYS A 560 -13.49 -11.59 -22.08
CA LYS A 560 -13.51 -10.15 -22.34
C LYS A 560 -12.24 -9.50 -21.84
N ALA A 561 -11.59 -8.66 -22.64
CA ALA A 561 -10.28 -8.10 -22.33
C ALA A 561 -10.19 -6.61 -22.63
N LYS A 562 -9.54 -5.87 -21.72
CA LYS A 562 -9.26 -4.44 -21.81
C LYS A 562 -7.85 -4.18 -21.31
N PRO A 563 -7.11 -3.18 -21.84
CA PRO A 563 -5.84 -2.78 -21.27
C PRO A 563 -5.97 -2.23 -19.85
N ALA A 564 -5.00 -2.54 -19.01
CA ALA A 564 -4.92 -2.06 -17.63
C ALA A 564 -3.51 -1.59 -17.29
N VAL A 565 -3.37 -0.63 -16.40
CA VAL A 565 -2.08 -0.23 -15.81
C VAL A 565 -1.42 -1.45 -15.16
N HIS A 566 -0.16 -1.72 -15.51
CA HIS A 566 0.49 -2.95 -15.10
C HIS A 566 1.83 -2.75 -14.39
N HIS A 567 2.70 -1.90 -14.92
CA HIS A 567 4.05 -1.69 -14.37
C HIS A 567 4.47 -0.23 -14.61
N THR A 568 5.03 0.41 -13.58
CA THR A 568 5.67 1.71 -13.72
C THR A 568 7.16 1.49 -13.95
N MET A 569 7.67 1.84 -15.16
CA MET A 569 9.08 1.67 -15.50
C MET A 569 9.94 2.78 -14.91
N GLY A 570 9.34 3.93 -14.66
CA GLY A 570 10.02 5.08 -14.08
C GLY A 570 9.91 5.14 -12.56
N GLY A 571 10.83 5.85 -11.96
CA GLY A 571 10.92 6.00 -10.51
C GLY A 571 12.16 6.75 -10.06
N VAL A 572 12.64 6.41 -8.88
CA VAL A 572 13.81 7.02 -8.24
C VAL A 572 15.09 6.71 -9.04
N LYS A 573 15.92 7.73 -9.25
CA LYS A 573 17.19 7.61 -9.93
C LYS A 573 18.23 6.93 -9.06
N ILE A 574 18.90 5.88 -9.59
CA ILE A 574 19.94 5.14 -8.89
C ILE A 574 21.20 4.98 -9.78
N ASN A 575 22.31 4.59 -9.16
CA ASN A 575 23.48 4.04 -9.85
C ASN A 575 23.49 2.49 -9.78
N LYS A 576 24.48 1.84 -10.37
CA LYS A 576 24.59 0.38 -10.38
C LYS A 576 24.82 -0.27 -9.00
N GLU A 577 25.31 0.48 -8.03
CA GLU A 577 25.39 0.11 -6.63
C GLU A 577 24.06 0.36 -5.88
N THR A 578 22.99 0.71 -6.60
CA THR A 578 21.65 1.01 -6.07
C THR A 578 21.56 2.22 -5.11
N GLN A 579 22.60 3.04 -5.05
CA GLN A 579 22.58 4.28 -4.29
C GLN A 579 21.60 5.28 -4.93
N VAL A 580 20.75 5.90 -4.14
CA VAL A 580 19.82 6.93 -4.61
C VAL A 580 20.59 8.19 -4.98
N LEU A 581 20.33 8.70 -6.18
CA LEU A 581 20.96 9.90 -6.72
C LEU A 581 19.99 11.09 -6.66
N LYS A 582 20.55 12.27 -6.41
CA LYS A 582 19.85 13.54 -6.64
C LYS A 582 19.80 13.83 -8.14
N GLU A 583 19.09 14.89 -8.51
CA GLU A 583 18.98 15.31 -9.90
C GLU A 583 20.34 15.64 -10.53
N ASP A 584 21.27 16.22 -9.75
CA ASP A 584 22.63 16.55 -10.17
C ASP A 584 23.59 15.33 -10.23
N GLY A 585 23.08 14.13 -9.94
CA GLY A 585 23.86 12.89 -9.92
C GLY A 585 24.63 12.63 -8.62
N SER A 586 24.57 13.51 -7.63
CA SER A 586 25.19 13.26 -6.33
C SER A 586 24.41 12.23 -5.51
N VAL A 587 25.15 11.37 -4.77
CA VAL A 587 24.57 10.32 -3.92
C VAL A 587 23.94 10.91 -2.66
N ILE A 588 22.79 10.37 -2.24
CA ILE A 588 22.22 10.61 -0.90
C ILE A 588 22.81 9.55 0.06
N PRO A 589 23.67 9.94 1.01
CA PRO A 589 24.41 8.97 1.81
C PRO A 589 23.52 8.10 2.71
N GLY A 590 23.69 6.77 2.62
CA GLY A 590 22.89 5.81 3.38
C GLY A 590 21.51 5.52 2.79
N PHE A 591 21.22 6.00 1.56
CA PHE A 591 19.95 5.77 0.90
C PHE A 591 20.13 4.93 -0.36
N PHE A 592 19.43 3.79 -0.42
CA PHE A 592 19.46 2.82 -1.50
C PHE A 592 18.03 2.54 -1.98
N ALA A 593 17.87 2.10 -3.23
CA ALA A 593 16.56 1.73 -3.76
C ALA A 593 16.67 0.57 -4.77
N ALA A 594 15.63 -0.29 -4.84
CA ALA A 594 15.59 -1.43 -5.75
C ALA A 594 14.16 -1.85 -6.13
N GLY A 595 14.02 -2.48 -7.30
CA GLY A 595 12.76 -2.95 -7.84
C GLY A 595 11.91 -1.82 -8.44
N GLU A 596 10.63 -2.04 -8.60
CA GLU A 596 9.71 -1.15 -9.35
C GLU A 596 9.64 0.32 -8.85
N VAL A 597 10.23 0.64 -7.71
CA VAL A 597 10.35 2.03 -7.21
C VAL A 597 11.42 2.83 -7.95
N VAL A 598 12.32 2.17 -8.68
CA VAL A 598 13.42 2.80 -9.41
C VAL A 598 13.12 2.95 -10.89
N GLY A 599 13.69 3.98 -11.53
CA GLY A 599 13.65 4.20 -12.96
C GLY A 599 14.96 3.83 -13.67
N GLY A 600 14.94 3.85 -15.01
CA GLY A 600 16.11 3.65 -15.86
C GLY A 600 16.41 2.21 -16.28
N VAL A 601 15.93 1.18 -15.55
CA VAL A 601 16.22 -0.22 -15.89
C VAL A 601 15.47 -0.68 -17.14
N HIS A 602 14.21 -0.29 -17.28
CA HIS A 602 13.29 -0.84 -18.28
C HIS A 602 12.96 0.09 -19.45
N GLY A 603 13.39 1.34 -19.39
CA GLY A 603 13.14 2.33 -20.43
C GLY A 603 11.62 2.52 -20.67
N ALA A 604 11.23 2.70 -21.92
CA ALA A 604 9.83 2.97 -22.30
C ALA A 604 8.91 1.74 -22.27
N ASN A 605 9.44 0.52 -22.21
CA ASN A 605 8.63 -0.72 -22.19
C ASN A 605 9.43 -1.90 -21.64
N ARG A 606 8.89 -2.56 -20.64
CA ARG A 606 9.54 -3.69 -19.96
C ARG A 606 9.21 -5.02 -20.63
N LEU A 607 10.22 -5.82 -20.92
CA LEU A 607 10.05 -7.20 -21.40
C LEU A 607 9.48 -8.09 -20.30
N GLY A 608 8.62 -9.05 -20.69
CA GLY A 608 8.08 -10.06 -19.78
C GLY A 608 9.20 -10.87 -19.12
N GLY A 609 9.17 -11.01 -17.78
CA GLY A 609 10.22 -11.68 -17.01
C GLY A 609 11.29 -10.75 -16.41
N ASN A 610 11.61 -9.60 -17.04
CA ASN A 610 12.67 -8.70 -16.56
C ASN A 610 12.35 -8.08 -15.17
N ALA A 611 11.08 -7.85 -14.82
CA ALA A 611 10.75 -7.34 -13.49
C ALA A 611 11.12 -8.32 -12.37
N VAL A 612 11.02 -9.62 -12.60
CA VAL A 612 11.41 -10.62 -11.60
C VAL A 612 12.93 -10.71 -11.50
N THR A 613 13.64 -10.55 -12.63
CA THR A 613 15.12 -10.43 -12.63
C THR A 613 15.56 -9.21 -11.84
N ASP A 614 14.95 -8.04 -12.12
CA ASP A 614 15.22 -6.76 -11.49
C ASP A 614 15.10 -6.85 -9.95
N ILE A 615 13.96 -7.31 -9.42
CA ILE A 615 13.74 -7.36 -7.97
C ILE A 615 14.72 -8.28 -7.24
N VAL A 616 15.23 -9.32 -7.90
CA VAL A 616 16.24 -10.21 -7.30
C VAL A 616 17.64 -9.63 -7.45
N VAL A 617 18.03 -9.20 -8.65
CA VAL A 617 19.37 -8.65 -8.91
C VAL A 617 19.61 -7.38 -8.10
N PHE A 618 18.78 -6.35 -8.32
CA PHE A 618 18.97 -5.07 -7.64
C PHE A 618 18.61 -5.12 -6.15
N GLY A 619 17.66 -6.00 -5.76
CA GLY A 619 17.39 -6.25 -4.35
C GLY A 619 18.65 -6.73 -3.63
N ARG A 620 19.34 -7.75 -4.17
CA ARG A 620 20.59 -8.26 -3.60
C ARG A 620 21.70 -7.22 -3.57
N ILE A 621 21.90 -6.48 -4.67
CA ILE A 621 22.89 -5.40 -4.72
C ILE A 621 22.60 -4.34 -3.65
N ALA A 622 21.32 -3.96 -3.47
CA ALA A 622 20.93 -2.99 -2.45
C ALA A 622 21.22 -3.47 -1.03
N GLY A 623 20.96 -4.75 -0.75
CA GLY A 623 21.28 -5.36 0.54
C GLY A 623 22.79 -5.37 0.84
N ASP A 624 23.59 -5.78 -0.12
CA ASP A 624 25.05 -5.79 -0.02
C ASP A 624 25.62 -4.37 0.15
N SER A 625 25.16 -3.43 -0.68
CA SER A 625 25.59 -2.02 -0.62
C SER A 625 25.20 -1.35 0.70
N ALA A 626 24.00 -1.59 1.20
CA ALA A 626 23.56 -1.09 2.49
C ALA A 626 24.37 -1.67 3.65
N ASN A 627 24.68 -2.98 3.61
CA ASN A 627 25.53 -3.62 4.62
C ASN A 627 26.96 -3.06 4.61
N LYS A 628 27.58 -2.92 3.44
CA LYS A 628 28.90 -2.28 3.31
C LYS A 628 28.89 -0.86 3.89
N TYR A 629 27.88 -0.08 3.54
CA TYR A 629 27.75 1.27 4.09
C TYR A 629 27.64 1.27 5.60
N VAL A 630 26.88 0.36 6.21
CA VAL A 630 26.78 0.22 7.66
C VAL A 630 28.13 -0.13 8.28
N LEU A 631 28.87 -1.09 7.70
CA LEU A 631 30.20 -1.47 8.19
C LEU A 631 31.19 -0.31 8.17
N ASP A 632 31.19 0.49 7.10
CA ASP A 632 32.03 1.68 6.94
C ASP A 632 31.64 2.84 7.89
N ASN A 633 30.40 2.80 8.41
CA ASN A 633 29.81 3.85 9.27
C ASN A 633 29.53 3.37 10.70
N GLY A 634 30.46 2.64 11.29
CA GLY A 634 30.45 2.25 12.71
C GLY A 634 30.03 0.81 12.98
N GLY A 635 29.84 0.00 11.93
CA GLY A 635 29.55 -1.43 12.05
C GLY A 635 28.15 -1.77 12.55
N ASN A 636 27.91 -3.07 12.75
CA ASN A 636 26.65 -3.59 13.23
C ASN A 636 26.42 -3.30 14.73
N THR A 637 25.16 -3.02 15.08
CA THR A 637 24.72 -2.88 16.47
C THR A 637 23.83 -4.07 16.86
N GLU A 638 23.57 -4.23 18.15
CA GLU A 638 22.68 -5.27 18.65
C GLU A 638 21.24 -4.99 18.23
N ARG A 639 20.54 -6.03 17.78
CA ARG A 639 19.14 -5.95 17.37
C ARG A 639 18.25 -5.70 18.59
N THR A 640 17.47 -4.63 18.54
CA THR A 640 16.46 -4.31 19.57
C THR A 640 15.03 -4.52 19.07
N ILE A 641 14.83 -4.55 17.75
CA ILE A 641 13.53 -4.80 17.13
C ILE A 641 13.35 -6.31 16.95
N THR A 642 12.31 -6.86 17.55
CA THR A 642 11.90 -8.26 17.36
C THR A 642 10.72 -8.32 16.39
N ALA A 643 10.55 -9.48 15.75
CA ALA A 643 9.33 -9.76 14.99
C ALA A 643 8.10 -9.47 15.88
N GLN A 644 7.03 -8.96 15.27
CA GLN A 644 5.76 -8.80 15.98
C GLN A 644 5.33 -10.17 16.49
N THR A 645 5.55 -10.44 17.77
CA THR A 645 4.94 -11.59 18.41
C THR A 645 3.44 -11.35 18.43
N GLU A 646 2.67 -12.36 18.06
CA GLU A 646 1.22 -12.34 18.23
C GLU A 646 0.89 -11.80 19.63
N ASP A 647 -0.02 -10.82 19.67
CA ASP A 647 -0.39 -10.08 20.90
C ASP A 647 -0.46 -11.00 22.13
N ALA A 648 0.56 -10.99 22.97
CA ALA A 648 0.57 -11.74 24.24
C ALA A 648 -0.56 -11.29 25.19
N ASN A 649 -1.19 -10.14 24.87
CA ASN A 649 -2.32 -9.57 25.60
C ASN A 649 -3.66 -9.70 24.85
N PHE A 650 -3.71 -10.52 23.79
CA PHE A 650 -4.95 -10.74 23.05
C PHE A 650 -5.99 -11.43 23.90
N VAL A 651 -7.05 -10.72 24.27
CA VAL A 651 -8.23 -11.28 24.93
C VAL A 651 -9.36 -11.35 23.90
N ALA A 652 -9.69 -12.57 23.49
CA ALA A 652 -10.82 -12.81 22.59
C ALA A 652 -12.12 -12.35 23.23
N LYS A 653 -12.89 -11.52 22.51
CA LYS A 653 -14.26 -11.16 22.87
C LYS A 653 -15.23 -12.21 22.34
N ASP A 654 -16.34 -12.38 23.04
CA ASP A 654 -17.46 -13.16 22.54
C ASP A 654 -17.98 -12.57 21.22
N ILE A 655 -17.98 -13.39 20.16
CA ILE A 655 -18.54 -12.99 18.86
C ILE A 655 -20.06 -13.12 18.95
N LYS A 656 -20.77 -11.99 18.90
CA LYS A 656 -22.23 -11.94 19.04
C LYS A 656 -22.94 -12.14 17.69
N THR A 657 -24.06 -12.86 17.73
CA THR A 657 -24.90 -13.12 16.56
C THR A 657 -26.40 -13.16 16.95
N LYS A 658 -27.28 -12.95 15.96
CA LYS A 658 -28.75 -13.11 16.09
C LYS A 658 -29.25 -14.48 15.63
N LEU A 659 -28.34 -15.38 15.22
CA LEU A 659 -28.71 -16.73 14.80
C LEU A 659 -29.25 -17.54 15.99
N LYS A 660 -30.09 -18.53 15.70
CA LYS A 660 -30.62 -19.45 16.70
C LYS A 660 -29.50 -20.36 17.23
N ASP A 661 -29.72 -20.91 18.41
CA ASP A 661 -28.80 -21.92 18.94
C ASP A 661 -28.77 -23.15 18.01
N GLY A 662 -27.57 -23.61 17.65
CA GLY A 662 -27.38 -24.72 16.71
C GLY A 662 -25.95 -24.77 16.17
N SER A 663 -25.69 -25.76 15.32
CA SER A 663 -24.43 -25.94 14.60
C SER A 663 -24.62 -25.50 13.15
N TYR A 664 -23.65 -24.78 12.62
CA TYR A 664 -23.69 -24.18 11.30
C TYR A 664 -22.47 -24.59 10.50
N LYS A 665 -22.67 -24.87 9.22
CA LYS A 665 -21.60 -25.21 8.28
C LYS A 665 -21.90 -24.60 6.92
N GLY A 666 -20.91 -23.92 6.33
CA GLY A 666 -21.03 -23.38 4.97
C GLY A 666 -19.71 -23.46 4.24
N SER A 667 -19.78 -23.49 2.92
CA SER A 667 -18.60 -23.48 2.07
C SER A 667 -18.78 -22.52 0.89
N ALA A 668 -17.66 -22.01 0.38
CA ALA A 668 -17.61 -21.18 -0.83
C ALA A 668 -16.22 -21.25 -1.46
N LYS A 669 -16.09 -20.77 -2.71
CA LYS A 669 -14.81 -20.72 -3.42
C LYS A 669 -13.90 -19.62 -2.87
N GLY A 670 -12.69 -19.98 -2.47
CA GLY A 670 -11.59 -19.08 -2.21
C GLY A 670 -10.63 -18.97 -3.41
N PHE A 671 -9.42 -18.47 -3.16
CA PHE A 671 -8.39 -18.34 -4.20
C PHE A 671 -7.80 -19.68 -4.61
N GLY A 672 -7.40 -20.51 -3.64
CA GLY A 672 -6.76 -21.81 -3.90
C GLY A 672 -7.74 -22.97 -4.01
N GLY A 673 -8.98 -22.78 -3.55
CA GLY A 673 -10.01 -23.84 -3.54
C GLY A 673 -11.17 -23.51 -2.61
N ASP A 674 -11.88 -24.56 -2.17
CA ASP A 674 -13.02 -24.37 -1.27
C ASP A 674 -12.55 -23.92 0.12
N ILE A 675 -13.23 -22.92 0.66
CA ILE A 675 -13.15 -22.47 2.05
C ILE A 675 -14.38 -23.00 2.77
N GLU A 676 -14.16 -23.72 3.86
CA GLU A 676 -15.19 -24.21 4.74
C GLU A 676 -15.23 -23.43 6.04
N VAL A 677 -16.40 -23.04 6.50
CA VAL A 677 -16.61 -22.38 7.78
C VAL A 677 -17.57 -23.20 8.61
N THR A 678 -17.18 -23.56 9.84
CA THR A 678 -18.02 -24.23 10.82
C THR A 678 -18.04 -23.45 12.14
N PHE A 679 -19.19 -23.40 12.79
CA PHE A 679 -19.34 -22.79 14.11
C PHE A 679 -20.59 -23.30 14.82
N THR A 680 -20.63 -23.13 16.13
CA THR A 680 -21.84 -23.36 16.94
C THR A 680 -22.34 -22.04 17.50
N VAL A 681 -23.65 -21.91 17.68
CA VAL A 681 -24.27 -20.77 18.36
C VAL A 681 -24.93 -21.26 19.63
N LYS A 682 -24.64 -20.59 20.74
CA LYS A 682 -25.27 -20.84 22.03
C LYS A 682 -25.54 -19.52 22.73
N LYS A 683 -26.81 -19.27 23.03
CA LYS A 683 -27.28 -18.02 23.68
C LYS A 683 -26.83 -16.74 22.94
N GLY A 684 -26.86 -16.78 21.60
CA GLY A 684 -26.46 -15.66 20.75
C GLY A 684 -24.96 -15.36 20.70
N ILE A 685 -24.11 -16.33 21.10
CA ILE A 685 -22.66 -16.27 21.03
C ILE A 685 -22.17 -17.36 20.07
N VAL A 686 -21.27 -16.99 19.17
CA VAL A 686 -20.58 -17.93 18.26
C VAL A 686 -19.45 -18.62 19.02
N ASN A 687 -19.46 -19.94 19.03
CA ASN A 687 -18.43 -20.79 19.61
C ASN A 687 -17.86 -21.72 18.54
N ASP A 688 -16.71 -22.30 18.82
CA ASP A 688 -16.03 -23.30 17.97
C ASP A 688 -15.90 -22.87 16.52
N LEU A 689 -15.64 -21.55 16.28
CA LEU A 689 -15.46 -21.02 14.94
C LEU A 689 -14.19 -21.59 14.32
N GLU A 690 -14.37 -22.36 13.26
CA GLU A 690 -13.29 -22.84 12.41
C GLU A 690 -13.47 -22.34 10.99
N ILE A 691 -12.37 -21.89 10.37
CA ILE A 691 -12.29 -21.48 8.98
C ILE A 691 -11.16 -22.30 8.36
N SER A 692 -11.48 -23.15 7.41
CA SER A 692 -10.54 -24.06 6.76
C SER A 692 -10.49 -23.77 5.26
N GLY A 693 -9.29 -23.58 4.73
CA GLY A 693 -9.00 -23.45 3.32
C GLY A 693 -7.73 -24.23 2.97
N PRO A 694 -7.76 -25.58 2.94
CA PRO A 694 -6.54 -26.40 2.87
C PRO A 694 -5.76 -26.24 1.55
N LYS A 695 -6.39 -25.69 0.51
CA LYS A 695 -5.76 -25.38 -0.78
C LYS A 695 -5.38 -23.91 -0.92
N GLU A 696 -5.67 -23.09 0.08
CA GLU A 696 -5.22 -21.70 0.09
C GLU A 696 -3.70 -21.63 0.23
N THR A 697 -3.09 -20.61 -0.40
CA THR A 697 -1.65 -20.36 -0.23
C THR A 697 -1.35 -20.06 1.22
N THR A 698 -0.45 -20.78 1.84
CA THR A 698 -0.11 -20.66 3.28
C THR A 698 0.23 -19.19 3.64
N GLU A 699 1.00 -18.52 2.80
CA GLU A 699 1.55 -17.18 3.07
C GLU A 699 0.56 -16.03 2.80
N ILE A 700 -0.51 -16.28 2.06
CA ILE A 700 -1.49 -15.26 1.70
C ILE A 700 -2.87 -15.63 2.24
N GLY A 701 -3.48 -16.66 1.65
CA GLY A 701 -4.81 -17.11 2.04
C GLY A 701 -4.86 -17.65 3.47
N GLY A 702 -3.86 -18.44 3.87
CA GLY A 702 -3.74 -18.97 5.23
C GLY A 702 -3.55 -17.86 6.28
N LYS A 703 -2.68 -16.89 6.01
CA LYS A 703 -2.51 -15.72 6.89
C LYS A 703 -3.78 -14.86 6.93
N ALA A 704 -4.48 -14.70 5.80
CA ALA A 704 -5.75 -13.97 5.75
C ALA A 704 -6.84 -14.66 6.57
N ILE A 705 -6.97 -15.99 6.51
CA ILE A 705 -7.91 -16.77 7.32
C ILE A 705 -7.66 -16.51 8.81
N ASN A 706 -6.41 -16.62 9.27
CA ASN A 706 -6.05 -16.38 10.66
C ASN A 706 -6.34 -14.94 11.09
N LYS A 707 -6.02 -13.96 10.25
CA LYS A 707 -6.26 -12.55 10.53
C LYS A 707 -7.76 -12.22 10.63
N ILE A 708 -8.58 -12.75 9.73
CA ILE A 708 -10.04 -12.57 9.75
C ILE A 708 -10.63 -13.18 11.03
N LYS A 709 -10.22 -14.41 11.38
CA LYS A 709 -10.66 -15.07 12.63
C LYS A 709 -10.31 -14.22 13.86
N LYS A 710 -9.07 -13.72 13.95
CA LYS A 710 -8.62 -12.81 15.03
C LYS A 710 -9.38 -11.48 15.02
N GLY A 711 -9.64 -10.89 13.85
CA GLY A 711 -10.40 -9.66 13.70
C GLY A 711 -11.81 -9.78 14.27
N MET A 712 -12.52 -10.88 13.99
CA MET A 712 -13.83 -11.18 14.58
C MET A 712 -13.75 -11.31 16.10
N GLN A 713 -12.74 -11.99 16.62
CA GLN A 713 -12.52 -12.16 18.06
C GLN A 713 -12.14 -10.84 18.74
N LYS A 714 -11.37 -9.97 18.08
CA LYS A 714 -10.97 -8.65 18.59
C LYS A 714 -12.16 -7.69 18.65
N SER A 715 -12.98 -7.67 17.60
CA SER A 715 -14.17 -6.81 17.50
C SER A 715 -15.35 -7.32 18.31
N GLY A 716 -15.50 -8.64 18.48
CA GLY A 716 -16.69 -9.29 19.00
C GLY A 716 -17.87 -9.29 18.00
N LYS A 717 -17.60 -9.01 16.72
CA LYS A 717 -18.58 -8.97 15.63
C LYS A 717 -18.37 -10.16 14.70
N PHE A 718 -19.48 -10.74 14.23
CA PHE A 718 -19.46 -11.82 13.23
C PHE A 718 -19.49 -11.22 11.83
N GLU A 719 -18.44 -10.47 11.51
CA GLU A 719 -18.24 -9.75 10.25
C GLU A 719 -16.83 -10.03 9.73
N VAL A 720 -16.70 -10.14 8.40
CA VAL A 720 -15.42 -10.37 7.73
C VAL A 720 -14.88 -9.04 7.22
N ASP A 721 -13.75 -8.62 7.76
CA ASP A 721 -12.99 -7.52 7.19
C ASP A 721 -12.12 -8.07 6.04
N ASN A 722 -12.15 -7.39 4.88
CA ASN A 722 -11.33 -7.77 3.74
C ASN A 722 -9.84 -7.62 4.08
N VAL A 723 -9.09 -8.72 3.93
CA VAL A 723 -7.63 -8.66 4.03
C VAL A 723 -7.07 -8.23 2.68
N SER A 724 -6.46 -7.07 2.67
CA SER A 724 -5.86 -6.51 1.46
C SER A 724 -4.77 -7.43 0.92
N GLY A 725 -4.81 -7.71 -0.39
CA GLY A 725 -3.95 -8.70 -1.04
C GLY A 725 -4.48 -10.14 -1.03
N ALA A 726 -5.50 -10.43 -0.19
CA ALA A 726 -6.19 -11.73 -0.14
C ALA A 726 -7.71 -11.58 -0.34
N SER A 727 -8.13 -10.71 -1.23
CA SER A 727 -9.55 -10.33 -1.42
C SER A 727 -10.43 -11.51 -1.85
N VAL A 728 -9.91 -12.42 -2.68
CA VAL A 728 -10.66 -13.62 -3.11
C VAL A 728 -10.88 -14.58 -1.95
N THR A 729 -9.85 -14.82 -1.13
CA THR A 729 -9.96 -15.62 0.10
C THR A 729 -10.93 -14.97 1.09
N SER A 730 -10.82 -13.64 1.30
CA SER A 730 -11.72 -12.89 2.19
C SER A 730 -13.18 -12.96 1.73
N LYS A 731 -13.42 -12.82 0.41
CA LYS A 731 -14.75 -13.01 -0.19
C LYS A 731 -15.25 -14.43 -0.01
N GLY A 732 -14.42 -15.44 -0.25
CA GLY A 732 -14.74 -16.84 -0.04
C GLY A 732 -15.17 -17.12 1.42
N ILE A 733 -14.48 -16.53 2.40
CA ILE A 733 -14.88 -16.65 3.82
C ILE A 733 -16.24 -15.97 4.06
N THR A 734 -16.45 -14.77 3.52
CA THR A 734 -17.74 -14.06 3.63
C THR A 734 -18.89 -14.90 3.05
N ASP A 735 -18.71 -15.42 1.85
CA ASP A 735 -19.71 -16.24 1.17
C ASP A 735 -19.95 -17.56 1.93
N ALA A 736 -18.92 -18.22 2.44
CA ALA A 736 -19.05 -19.44 3.25
C ALA A 736 -19.84 -19.18 4.56
N ILE A 737 -19.57 -18.05 5.24
CA ILE A 737 -20.34 -17.65 6.42
C ILE A 737 -21.81 -17.37 6.06
N ASN A 738 -22.06 -16.68 4.94
CA ASN A 738 -23.42 -16.40 4.50
C ASN A 738 -24.16 -17.69 4.12
N ASN A 739 -23.51 -18.63 3.45
CA ASN A 739 -24.05 -19.94 3.14
C ASN A 739 -24.38 -20.75 4.40
N ALA A 740 -23.54 -20.68 5.44
CA ALA A 740 -23.81 -21.28 6.74
C ALA A 740 -25.05 -20.65 7.43
N LYS A 741 -25.23 -19.33 7.32
CA LYS A 741 -26.38 -18.61 7.92
C LYS A 741 -27.73 -18.93 7.25
N LEU A 742 -27.74 -19.48 6.04
CA LEU A 742 -28.96 -19.84 5.31
C LEU A 742 -29.50 -21.22 5.73
N GLN A 743 -28.75 -22.01 6.48
CA GLN A 743 -29.17 -23.29 7.07
C GLN A 743 -29.93 -23.07 8.39
#